data_86dc4786dcf7f4bc613b4b9afd927050
#
_entry.id   86dc4786dcf7f4bc613b4b9afd927050
#
_cell.length_a   1.000
_cell.length_b   1.000
_cell.length_c   1.000
_cell.angle_alpha   90.00
_cell.angle_beta   90.00
_cell.angle_gamma   90.00
#
_symmetry.space_group_name_H-M   'P 1'
#
loop_
_entity.id
_entity.type
_entity.pdbx_description
1 polymer ?
#
loop_
_entity_poly.entity_id
_entity_poly.type
_entity_poly.pdbx_seq_one_letter_code
_entity_poly.pdbx_strand_id
1 'polypeptide(L)'
;MAPVSDRKTFRDLADPDAAAAAIADLPIAPEPPVEAVPLDDAAGRILAERIDAGIDVPGFDRASLDGYALRAGDTAGADEADPVRLEVVGTLHAGEAPGAAEVDDGEAVEVSTGAVMPPGADAMVPIERIDEIASESGAVSDVDVRTAVAPRENVMPAGADLAAGQRALGPGTRLTPREVGLLAALGEESVPVRARPTVGVLSTGAELVPPGEPLDHDSGQIHDVNAASIAAAAREAGADVQRYSTADDDPEALAESLRSAAPACDLLLTSGSTSAGAVDALHSVLEAEGELLLHGVALKPGKPTLVGRLGDCGYVGLPGYPVSAMMVFRTLVAPAIREAAGRPEPERASVEAELLEEARFEPGRRRLLPVGLVEAWSDATTAAGDPDGDRTPLTYPVDRGSGATTSLSRADGLVTVPAETSYVAPGERVTVELFSPAVRPPSLLAIGEDDPGAAAVMDALDRPRYLPDGTAAGVRRLRAGVPDVAVVAGEPRRDAEGPEIAAWEREWGLAVPAGTPEDVATIEDLAGSDLPFANLASGSGLRAALDDRLDAAGIDPATIEGYGVGLRGHESPARRVLTGDAAAGLGLRATAERLDLGFVPFGTQRVRLIGNPDRSDAAGRSALQGVTDRLPELLASISGYEAA
;
A
#
# COMPACT_ATOMS: atom_id res chain seq x y z
N MET A 1 23.10 41.84 27.14
CA MET A 1 22.70 40.45 27.36
C MET A 1 21.17 40.45 27.41
N ALA A 2 20.54 40.06 26.30
CA ALA A 2 19.10 39.86 26.29
C ALA A 2 18.78 38.59 27.10
N PRO A 3 17.66 38.54 27.83
CA PRO A 3 17.31 37.33 28.60
C PRO A 3 17.09 36.16 27.63
N VAL A 4 17.67 35.02 27.97
CA VAL A 4 17.41 33.75 27.31
C VAL A 4 15.91 33.51 27.39
N SER A 5 15.22 33.55 26.25
CA SER A 5 13.80 33.25 26.15
C SER A 5 13.57 31.87 26.76
N ASP A 6 12.59 31.80 27.64
CA ASP A 6 12.12 30.55 28.25
C ASP A 6 11.53 29.69 27.11
N ARG A 7 12.41 28.92 26.42
CA ARG A 7 11.97 27.97 25.41
C ARG A 7 11.09 26.96 26.14
N LYS A 8 9.77 27.07 25.97
CA LYS A 8 8.80 26.09 26.46
C LYS A 8 9.16 24.73 25.83
N THR A 9 10.06 24.02 26.44
CA THR A 9 10.38 22.64 26.08
C THR A 9 9.17 21.77 26.42
N PHE A 10 8.84 20.79 25.55
CA PHE A 10 7.86 19.73 25.83
C PHE A 10 8.22 19.01 27.14
N ARG A 11 7.78 19.56 28.28
CA ARG A 11 8.16 19.06 29.61
C ARG A 11 7.20 18.01 30.12
N ASP A 12 5.90 18.16 29.81
CA ASP A 12 4.84 17.22 30.21
C ASP A 12 4.23 16.62 28.97
N LEU A 13 4.74 15.45 28.55
CA LEU A 13 4.21 14.72 27.39
C LEU A 13 2.96 13.95 27.81
N ALA A 14 1.90 14.07 27.02
CA ALA A 14 0.71 13.25 27.19
C ALA A 14 1.01 11.76 26.91
N ASP A 15 0.38 10.89 27.66
CA ASP A 15 0.38 9.46 27.33
C ASP A 15 -0.27 9.23 25.96
N PRO A 16 0.23 8.31 25.11
CA PRO A 16 -0.34 8.05 23.79
C PRO A 16 -1.82 7.65 23.80
N ASP A 17 -2.27 6.93 24.85
CA ASP A 17 -3.67 6.51 24.94
C ASP A 17 -4.57 7.69 25.35
N ALA A 18 -4.06 8.60 26.21
CA ALA A 18 -4.74 9.86 26.50
C ALA A 18 -4.80 10.79 25.29
N ALA A 19 -3.76 10.79 24.45
CA ALA A 19 -3.76 11.55 23.19
C ALA A 19 -4.78 10.97 22.19
N ALA A 20 -4.87 9.66 22.07
CA ALA A 20 -5.88 9.01 21.22
C ALA A 20 -7.30 9.33 21.69
N ALA A 21 -7.56 9.30 23.01
CA ALA A 21 -8.85 9.69 23.58
C ALA A 21 -9.19 11.17 23.29
N ALA A 22 -8.22 12.08 23.47
CA ALA A 22 -8.43 13.50 23.19
C ALA A 22 -8.72 13.78 21.72
N ILE A 23 -8.13 13.00 20.78
CA ILE A 23 -8.42 13.12 19.35
C ILE A 23 -9.81 12.53 19.01
N ALA A 24 -10.19 11.41 19.64
CA ALA A 24 -11.52 10.82 19.48
C ALA A 24 -12.64 11.75 19.99
N ASP A 25 -12.35 12.56 21.02
CA ASP A 25 -13.30 13.55 21.57
C ASP A 25 -13.38 14.86 20.75
N LEU A 26 -12.59 15.02 19.68
CA LEU A 26 -12.70 16.17 18.78
C LEU A 26 -14.05 16.15 18.03
N PRO A 27 -14.65 17.32 17.72
CA PRO A 27 -15.91 17.42 17.02
C PRO A 27 -15.78 17.11 15.51
N ILE A 28 -15.30 15.93 15.16
CA ILE A 28 -15.12 15.52 13.76
C ILE A 28 -16.45 15.01 13.22
N ALA A 29 -17.21 15.87 12.52
CA ALA A 29 -18.50 15.56 11.93
C ALA A 29 -19.44 14.76 12.90
N PRO A 30 -19.77 15.30 14.09
CA PRO A 30 -20.55 14.57 15.09
C PRO A 30 -21.95 14.20 14.60
N GLU A 31 -22.52 15.02 13.73
CA GLU A 31 -23.81 14.80 13.05
C GLU A 31 -23.61 15.01 11.54
N PRO A 32 -23.06 14.02 10.82
CA PRO A 32 -22.80 14.19 9.39
C PRO A 32 -24.11 14.41 8.64
N PRO A 33 -24.16 15.42 7.75
CA PRO A 33 -25.35 15.66 6.93
C PRO A 33 -25.65 14.47 6.03
N VAL A 34 -26.91 14.35 5.62
CA VAL A 34 -27.33 13.37 4.63
C VAL A 34 -27.14 13.96 3.24
N GLU A 35 -26.49 13.21 2.37
CA GLU A 35 -26.36 13.54 0.96
C GLU A 35 -26.87 12.41 0.08
N ALA A 36 -27.45 12.73 -1.07
CA ALA A 36 -27.84 11.76 -2.07
C ALA A 36 -26.68 11.54 -3.04
N VAL A 37 -26.22 10.30 -3.16
CA VAL A 37 -25.19 9.92 -4.11
C VAL A 37 -25.75 8.98 -5.18
N PRO A 38 -25.27 9.06 -6.43
CA PRO A 38 -25.59 8.08 -7.47
C PRO A 38 -25.28 6.66 -6.98
N LEU A 39 -26.06 5.67 -7.41
CA LEU A 39 -25.86 4.28 -7.00
C LEU A 39 -24.44 3.77 -7.34
N ASP A 40 -23.87 4.19 -8.46
CA ASP A 40 -22.52 3.83 -8.89
C ASP A 40 -21.43 4.33 -7.90
N ASP A 41 -21.70 5.44 -7.19
CA ASP A 41 -20.80 6.05 -6.22
C ASP A 41 -21.10 5.61 -4.77
N ALA A 42 -22.14 4.76 -4.58
CA ALA A 42 -22.60 4.37 -3.26
C ALA A 42 -21.71 3.34 -2.56
N ALA A 43 -20.88 2.62 -3.31
CA ALA A 43 -20.01 1.59 -2.73
C ALA A 43 -19.06 2.15 -1.67
N GLY A 44 -19.04 1.51 -0.49
CA GLY A 44 -18.23 1.94 0.67
C GLY A 44 -18.81 3.10 1.48
N ARG A 45 -19.96 3.67 1.07
CA ARG A 45 -20.69 4.71 1.82
C ARG A 45 -21.52 4.07 2.96
N ILE A 46 -21.95 4.90 3.89
CA ILE A 46 -22.80 4.49 5.01
C ILE A 46 -24.21 5.03 4.76
N LEU A 47 -25.18 4.13 4.71
CA LEU A 47 -26.58 4.48 4.53
C LEU A 47 -27.08 5.37 5.68
N ALA A 48 -27.65 6.53 5.35
CA ALA A 48 -28.15 7.48 6.34
C ALA A 48 -29.56 7.18 6.80
N GLU A 49 -30.41 6.70 5.90
CA GLU A 49 -31.82 6.48 6.11
C GLU A 49 -32.23 5.03 5.83
N ARG A 50 -33.40 4.63 6.32
CA ARG A 50 -33.98 3.32 6.03
C ARG A 50 -34.48 3.30 4.58
N ILE A 51 -34.24 2.21 3.87
CA ILE A 51 -34.82 1.93 2.55
C ILE A 51 -35.76 0.74 2.67
N ASP A 52 -36.99 0.95 2.25
CA ASP A 52 -38.01 -0.08 2.12
C ASP A 52 -38.23 -0.41 0.64
N ALA A 53 -38.53 -1.65 0.32
CA ALA A 53 -38.81 -2.07 -1.05
C ALA A 53 -40.04 -1.35 -1.60
N GLY A 54 -39.88 -0.56 -2.65
CA GLY A 54 -40.95 0.10 -3.36
C GLY A 54 -41.73 -0.83 -4.31
N ILE A 55 -41.15 -1.97 -4.64
CA ILE A 55 -41.65 -2.98 -5.57
C ILE A 55 -41.38 -4.37 -5.02
N ASP A 56 -42.10 -5.36 -5.50
CA ASP A 56 -41.79 -6.77 -5.31
C ASP A 56 -40.52 -7.14 -6.11
N VAL A 57 -39.66 -8.00 -5.56
CA VAL A 57 -38.51 -8.59 -6.24
C VAL A 57 -38.63 -10.12 -6.18
N PRO A 58 -38.83 -10.82 -7.32
CA PRO A 58 -39.19 -10.26 -8.63
C PRO A 58 -40.58 -9.62 -8.63
N GLY A 59 -40.83 -8.73 -9.61
CA GLY A 59 -42.09 -8.01 -9.73
C GLY A 59 -43.24 -8.84 -10.34
N PHE A 60 -43.03 -10.11 -10.65
CA PHE A 60 -43.99 -11.02 -11.28
C PHE A 60 -43.65 -12.47 -10.98
N ASP A 61 -44.68 -13.35 -11.10
CA ASP A 61 -44.46 -14.78 -11.03
C ASP A 61 -43.66 -15.24 -12.23
N ARG A 62 -42.57 -15.97 -12.02
CA ARG A 62 -41.65 -16.39 -13.08
C ARG A 62 -41.26 -17.86 -12.99
N ALA A 63 -40.95 -18.44 -14.14
CA ALA A 63 -40.41 -19.79 -14.22
C ALA A 63 -39.04 -19.90 -13.53
N SER A 64 -38.88 -20.88 -12.66
CA SER A 64 -37.59 -21.12 -11.94
C SER A 64 -36.57 -21.88 -12.77
N LEU A 65 -37.00 -22.60 -13.79
CA LEU A 65 -36.18 -23.49 -14.64
C LEU A 65 -36.63 -23.35 -16.11
N ASP A 66 -35.91 -23.96 -17.01
CA ASP A 66 -36.34 -24.18 -18.41
C ASP A 66 -37.33 -25.37 -18.42
N GLY A 67 -38.39 -25.26 -19.21
CA GLY A 67 -39.41 -26.29 -19.31
C GLY A 67 -40.74 -25.77 -19.80
N TYR A 68 -41.85 -26.29 -19.27
CA TYR A 68 -43.18 -25.98 -19.74
C TYR A 68 -44.10 -25.49 -18.60
N ALA A 69 -44.64 -24.32 -18.78
CA ALA A 69 -45.69 -23.76 -17.91
C ALA A 69 -47.04 -24.38 -18.29
N LEU A 70 -47.79 -24.81 -17.30
CA LEU A 70 -49.01 -25.59 -17.45
C LEU A 70 -49.90 -25.44 -16.24
N ARG A 71 -51.07 -26.04 -16.26
CA ARG A 71 -51.95 -26.16 -15.10
C ARG A 71 -51.60 -27.42 -14.33
N ALA A 72 -51.29 -27.30 -13.05
CA ALA A 72 -50.94 -28.42 -12.19
C ALA A 72 -52.00 -29.53 -12.20
N GLY A 73 -53.30 -29.12 -12.26
CA GLY A 73 -54.42 -30.06 -12.33
C GLY A 73 -54.38 -31.02 -13.51
N ASP A 74 -53.82 -30.59 -14.64
CA ASP A 74 -53.74 -31.38 -15.88
C ASP A 74 -52.64 -32.47 -15.79
N THR A 75 -51.72 -32.36 -14.85
CA THR A 75 -50.69 -33.38 -14.61
C THR A 75 -51.09 -34.46 -13.61
N ALA A 76 -52.34 -34.43 -13.16
CA ALA A 76 -52.81 -35.35 -12.12
C ALA A 76 -52.70 -36.83 -12.56
N GLY A 77 -51.88 -37.59 -11.84
CA GLY A 77 -51.64 -39.01 -12.14
C GLY A 77 -50.50 -39.27 -13.14
N ALA A 78 -49.86 -38.22 -13.69
CA ALA A 78 -48.72 -38.38 -14.56
C ALA A 78 -47.56 -39.06 -13.85
N ASP A 79 -46.98 -40.09 -14.45
CA ASP A 79 -45.75 -40.73 -14.04
C ASP A 79 -44.96 -41.24 -15.27
N GLU A 80 -43.79 -41.85 -15.08
CA GLU A 80 -42.97 -42.32 -16.17
C GLU A 80 -43.59 -43.47 -16.99
N ALA A 81 -44.55 -44.20 -16.42
CA ALA A 81 -45.21 -45.32 -17.11
C ALA A 81 -46.51 -44.88 -17.81
N ASP A 82 -47.18 -43.81 -17.29
CA ASP A 82 -48.42 -43.23 -17.81
C ASP A 82 -48.30 -41.68 -17.88
N PRO A 83 -47.52 -41.15 -18.86
CA PRO A 83 -47.34 -39.73 -19.01
C PRO A 83 -48.63 -39.06 -19.50
N VAL A 84 -48.82 -37.80 -19.13
CA VAL A 84 -49.96 -36.97 -19.61
C VAL A 84 -49.51 -36.13 -20.78
N ARG A 85 -50.28 -36.18 -21.89
CA ARG A 85 -50.03 -35.38 -23.10
C ARG A 85 -50.69 -34.03 -23.02
N LEU A 86 -49.94 -32.97 -23.31
CA LEU A 86 -50.42 -31.60 -23.44
C LEU A 86 -49.99 -30.99 -24.76
N GLU A 87 -50.90 -30.16 -25.37
CA GLU A 87 -50.61 -29.40 -26.59
C GLU A 87 -49.69 -28.19 -26.27
N VAL A 88 -48.63 -27.97 -27.06
CA VAL A 88 -47.79 -26.80 -26.92
C VAL A 88 -48.33 -25.65 -27.76
N VAL A 89 -48.88 -24.64 -27.07
CA VAL A 89 -49.57 -23.50 -27.72
C VAL A 89 -48.67 -22.28 -27.91
N GLY A 90 -47.45 -22.30 -27.43
CA GLY A 90 -46.48 -21.20 -27.60
C GLY A 90 -45.19 -21.39 -26.87
N THR A 91 -44.27 -20.43 -27.07
CA THR A 91 -42.99 -20.35 -26.40
C THR A 91 -42.84 -18.93 -25.84
N LEU A 92 -42.31 -18.80 -24.61
CA LEU A 92 -42.11 -17.53 -23.91
C LEU A 92 -40.72 -17.44 -23.31
N HIS A 93 -39.92 -16.50 -23.76
CA HIS A 93 -38.58 -16.29 -23.21
C HIS A 93 -38.55 -15.18 -22.15
N ALA A 94 -37.48 -15.19 -21.32
CA ALA A 94 -37.26 -14.12 -20.36
C ALA A 94 -37.15 -12.76 -21.07
N GLY A 95 -37.89 -11.76 -20.52
CA GLY A 95 -37.97 -10.41 -21.09
C GLY A 95 -39.07 -10.23 -22.14
N GLU A 96 -39.79 -11.29 -22.49
CA GLU A 96 -40.97 -11.21 -23.37
C GLU A 96 -42.24 -11.08 -22.56
N ALA A 97 -43.22 -10.34 -23.11
CA ALA A 97 -44.58 -10.32 -22.56
C ALA A 97 -45.34 -11.57 -23.02
N PRO A 98 -46.25 -12.14 -22.19
CA PRO A 98 -47.03 -13.33 -22.58
C PRO A 98 -47.82 -13.17 -23.86
N GLY A 99 -48.19 -11.95 -24.24
CA GLY A 99 -48.94 -11.66 -25.49
C GLY A 99 -50.26 -12.40 -25.52
N ALA A 100 -50.41 -13.28 -26.53
CA ALA A 100 -51.59 -14.15 -26.70
C ALA A 100 -51.34 -15.56 -26.13
N ALA A 101 -50.20 -15.84 -25.53
CA ALA A 101 -49.92 -17.12 -24.88
C ALA A 101 -50.71 -17.22 -23.57
N GLU A 102 -51.79 -17.98 -23.60
CA GLU A 102 -52.61 -18.33 -22.44
C GLU A 102 -52.71 -19.87 -22.40
N VAL A 103 -52.76 -20.43 -21.20
CA VAL A 103 -52.76 -21.87 -20.99
C VAL A 103 -54.17 -22.29 -20.57
N ASP A 104 -54.89 -22.96 -21.45
CA ASP A 104 -56.17 -23.61 -21.18
C ASP A 104 -55.99 -25.08 -20.72
N ASP A 105 -57.11 -25.79 -20.45
CA ASP A 105 -57.10 -27.19 -20.05
C ASP A 105 -56.46 -28.07 -21.13
N GLY A 106 -55.43 -28.82 -20.78
CA GLY A 106 -54.69 -29.71 -21.69
C GLY A 106 -53.60 -29.01 -22.53
N GLU A 107 -53.27 -27.78 -22.24
CA GLU A 107 -52.25 -26.98 -22.92
C GLU A 107 -51.01 -26.73 -22.06
N ALA A 108 -49.91 -26.42 -22.74
CA ALA A 108 -48.65 -26.01 -22.14
C ALA A 108 -47.96 -24.92 -23.02
N VAL A 109 -47.19 -24.07 -22.37
CA VAL A 109 -46.33 -23.08 -23.00
C VAL A 109 -44.90 -23.36 -22.62
N GLU A 110 -44.02 -23.50 -23.60
CA GLU A 110 -42.60 -23.60 -23.35
C GLU A 110 -42.09 -22.31 -22.71
N VAL A 111 -41.34 -22.40 -21.60
CA VAL A 111 -40.83 -21.24 -20.87
C VAL A 111 -39.33 -21.40 -20.59
N SER A 112 -38.57 -20.32 -20.76
CA SER A 112 -37.21 -20.28 -20.30
C SER A 112 -37.15 -19.78 -18.85
N THR A 113 -36.05 -20.13 -18.16
CA THR A 113 -35.75 -19.64 -16.80
C THR A 113 -35.91 -18.13 -16.72
N GLY A 114 -36.70 -17.65 -15.78
CA GLY A 114 -36.96 -16.22 -15.59
C GLY A 114 -38.09 -15.63 -16.46
N ALA A 115 -38.69 -16.39 -17.37
CA ALA A 115 -39.87 -15.95 -18.10
C ALA A 115 -41.07 -15.71 -17.19
N VAL A 116 -41.89 -14.72 -17.53
CA VAL A 116 -43.18 -14.46 -16.86
C VAL A 116 -44.06 -15.69 -17.02
N MET A 117 -44.74 -16.09 -15.94
CA MET A 117 -45.72 -17.17 -16.06
C MET A 117 -46.87 -16.73 -16.96
N PRO A 118 -47.21 -17.50 -18.02
CA PRO A 118 -48.31 -17.16 -18.88
C PRO A 118 -49.64 -17.25 -18.12
N PRO A 119 -50.66 -16.41 -18.48
CA PRO A 119 -51.99 -16.52 -17.92
C PRO A 119 -52.53 -17.95 -18.04
N GLY A 120 -53.24 -18.42 -17.03
CA GLY A 120 -53.80 -19.76 -16.97
C GLY A 120 -52.88 -20.83 -16.37
N ALA A 121 -51.57 -20.70 -16.52
CA ALA A 121 -50.60 -21.61 -15.90
C ALA A 121 -50.40 -21.29 -14.41
N ASP A 122 -50.39 -22.32 -13.58
CA ASP A 122 -50.16 -22.23 -12.13
C ASP A 122 -48.97 -23.07 -11.65
N ALA A 123 -48.30 -23.81 -12.55
CA ALA A 123 -47.09 -24.58 -12.26
C ALA A 123 -46.21 -24.70 -13.53
N MET A 124 -44.99 -25.17 -13.34
CA MET A 124 -44.16 -25.57 -14.48
C MET A 124 -43.48 -26.91 -14.22
N VAL A 125 -43.23 -27.63 -15.30
CA VAL A 125 -42.47 -28.89 -15.29
C VAL A 125 -41.14 -28.66 -15.99
N PRO A 126 -39.98 -29.01 -15.36
CA PRO A 126 -38.68 -28.91 -15.98
C PRO A 126 -38.57 -29.79 -17.22
N ILE A 127 -37.78 -29.35 -18.20
CA ILE A 127 -37.55 -30.06 -19.48
C ILE A 127 -37.07 -31.50 -19.29
N GLU A 128 -36.34 -31.80 -18.20
CA GLU A 128 -35.84 -33.15 -17.88
C GLU A 128 -36.94 -34.13 -17.51
N ARG A 129 -38.16 -33.64 -17.25
CA ARG A 129 -39.35 -34.46 -16.90
C ARG A 129 -40.38 -34.52 -18.03
N ILE A 130 -39.96 -34.15 -19.25
CA ILE A 130 -40.83 -34.03 -20.41
C ILE A 130 -40.22 -34.79 -21.58
N ASP A 131 -41.09 -35.43 -22.40
CA ASP A 131 -40.73 -35.93 -23.70
C ASP A 131 -41.42 -35.07 -24.77
N GLU A 132 -40.65 -34.36 -25.56
CA GLU A 132 -41.15 -33.50 -26.65
C GLU A 132 -41.55 -34.31 -27.86
N ILE A 133 -42.69 -33.94 -28.46
CA ILE A 133 -43.24 -34.56 -29.65
C ILE A 133 -43.21 -33.51 -30.78
N ALA A 134 -42.42 -33.79 -31.80
CA ALA A 134 -42.30 -32.89 -32.97
C ALA A 134 -43.45 -33.13 -33.97
N SER A 135 -43.97 -32.05 -34.50
CA SER A 135 -44.89 -32.07 -35.63
C SER A 135 -44.19 -32.41 -36.95
N GLU A 136 -44.91 -32.61 -38.04
CA GLU A 136 -44.37 -32.84 -39.37
C GLU A 136 -43.46 -31.66 -39.85
N SER A 137 -43.65 -30.48 -39.31
CA SER A 137 -42.80 -29.30 -39.59
C SER A 137 -41.52 -29.26 -38.79
N GLY A 138 -41.33 -30.16 -37.80
CA GLY A 138 -40.18 -30.22 -36.92
C GLY A 138 -40.27 -29.31 -35.68
N ALA A 139 -41.35 -28.55 -35.53
CA ALA A 139 -41.65 -27.81 -34.29
C ALA A 139 -42.26 -28.73 -33.23
N VAL A 140 -42.03 -28.49 -31.94
CA VAL A 140 -42.69 -29.21 -30.86
C VAL A 140 -44.19 -28.87 -30.89
N SER A 141 -45.06 -29.86 -31.02
CA SER A 141 -46.50 -29.69 -31.05
C SER A 141 -47.18 -30.16 -29.76
N ASP A 142 -46.62 -31.14 -29.14
CA ASP A 142 -47.13 -31.74 -27.89
C ASP A 142 -45.98 -32.12 -26.98
N VAL A 143 -46.27 -32.30 -25.72
CA VAL A 143 -45.35 -32.80 -24.71
C VAL A 143 -45.97 -33.89 -23.88
N ASP A 144 -45.23 -34.95 -23.62
CA ASP A 144 -45.58 -36.00 -22.66
C ASP A 144 -44.96 -35.68 -21.31
N VAL A 145 -45.78 -35.26 -20.36
CA VAL A 145 -45.38 -34.88 -19.00
C VAL A 145 -45.31 -36.14 -18.14
N ARG A 146 -44.12 -36.45 -17.61
CA ARG A 146 -43.79 -37.68 -16.87
C ARG A 146 -43.86 -37.55 -15.34
N THR A 147 -44.37 -36.43 -14.84
CA THR A 147 -44.48 -36.20 -13.40
C THR A 147 -45.65 -35.29 -13.08
N ALA A 148 -46.41 -35.63 -12.05
CA ALA A 148 -47.40 -34.73 -11.50
C ALA A 148 -46.74 -33.62 -10.67
N VAL A 149 -47.19 -32.37 -10.84
CA VAL A 149 -46.72 -31.21 -10.07
C VAL A 149 -47.85 -30.59 -9.25
N ALA A 150 -47.48 -29.98 -8.14
CA ALA A 150 -48.43 -29.21 -7.33
C ALA A 150 -48.60 -27.78 -7.85
N PRO A 151 -49.70 -27.10 -7.59
CA PRO A 151 -49.85 -25.69 -7.86
C PRO A 151 -48.69 -24.89 -7.26
N ARG A 152 -48.09 -23.98 -8.06
CA ARG A 152 -46.92 -23.14 -7.77
C ARG A 152 -45.58 -23.91 -7.73
N GLU A 153 -45.56 -25.19 -8.07
CA GLU A 153 -44.31 -25.93 -8.15
C GLU A 153 -43.40 -25.35 -9.28
N ASN A 154 -42.14 -25.15 -8.98
CA ASN A 154 -41.14 -24.53 -9.85
C ASN A 154 -41.46 -23.09 -10.33
N VAL A 155 -42.41 -22.43 -9.71
CA VAL A 155 -42.73 -21.01 -9.94
C VAL A 155 -42.20 -20.17 -8.81
N MET A 156 -41.37 -19.18 -9.13
CA MET A 156 -40.96 -18.16 -8.16
C MET A 156 -42.01 -17.05 -8.15
N PRO A 157 -42.74 -16.88 -7.04
CA PRO A 157 -43.79 -15.86 -6.99
C PRO A 157 -43.20 -14.44 -6.93
N ALA A 158 -44.01 -13.46 -7.32
CA ALA A 158 -43.71 -12.06 -7.11
C ALA A 158 -43.42 -11.81 -5.61
N GLY A 159 -42.36 -11.03 -5.33
CA GLY A 159 -41.95 -10.70 -3.96
C GLY A 159 -41.30 -11.86 -3.18
N ALA A 160 -40.95 -12.96 -3.83
CA ALA A 160 -40.36 -14.12 -3.16
C ALA A 160 -38.98 -13.83 -2.54
N ASP A 161 -38.21 -12.93 -3.12
CA ASP A 161 -36.92 -12.50 -2.57
C ASP A 161 -37.11 -11.31 -1.60
N LEU A 162 -37.83 -10.28 -2.05
CA LEU A 162 -38.20 -9.14 -1.22
C LEU A 162 -39.58 -8.61 -1.65
N ALA A 163 -40.54 -8.54 -0.71
CA ALA A 163 -41.87 -8.04 -1.00
C ALA A 163 -41.98 -6.53 -0.80
N ALA A 164 -42.81 -5.88 -1.61
CA ALA A 164 -43.09 -4.45 -1.49
C ALA A 164 -43.50 -4.07 -0.05
N GLY A 165 -42.94 -3.00 0.47
CA GLY A 165 -43.12 -2.53 1.84
C GLY A 165 -42.22 -3.21 2.88
N GLN A 166 -41.49 -4.25 2.54
CA GLN A 166 -40.48 -4.82 3.44
C GLN A 166 -39.26 -3.93 3.54
N ARG A 167 -38.62 -3.95 4.72
CA ARG A 167 -37.35 -3.26 4.94
C ARG A 167 -36.24 -3.97 4.15
N ALA A 168 -35.66 -3.25 3.21
CA ALA A 168 -34.50 -3.71 2.46
C ALA A 168 -33.18 -3.48 3.24
N LEU A 169 -32.93 -2.23 3.62
CA LEU A 169 -31.72 -1.84 4.34
C LEU A 169 -32.02 -0.85 5.47
N GLY A 170 -31.20 -0.86 6.51
CA GLY A 170 -31.34 0.09 7.63
C GLY A 170 -30.24 1.15 7.66
N PRO A 171 -30.48 2.30 8.33
CA PRO A 171 -29.46 3.32 8.53
C PRO A 171 -28.24 2.73 9.26
N GLY A 172 -27.03 3.24 8.93
CA GLY A 172 -25.77 2.73 9.44
C GLY A 172 -25.22 1.52 8.66
N THR A 173 -25.97 0.96 7.69
CA THR A 173 -25.47 -0.11 6.82
C THR A 173 -24.35 0.42 5.92
N ARG A 174 -23.20 -0.25 5.93
CA ARG A 174 -22.15 0.00 4.93
C ARG A 174 -22.54 -0.66 3.62
N LEU A 175 -22.61 0.14 2.56
CA LEU A 175 -22.97 -0.32 1.22
C LEU A 175 -21.78 -1.03 0.57
N THR A 176 -21.83 -2.36 0.53
CA THR A 176 -20.89 -3.19 -0.21
C THR A 176 -21.48 -3.51 -1.59
N PRO A 177 -20.76 -4.18 -2.50
CA PRO A 177 -21.34 -4.60 -3.78
C PRO A 177 -22.66 -5.40 -3.66
N ARG A 178 -22.88 -6.10 -2.54
CA ARG A 178 -24.14 -6.85 -2.28
C ARG A 178 -25.32 -5.91 -2.04
N GLU A 179 -25.12 -4.92 -1.19
CA GLU A 179 -26.17 -3.92 -0.88
C GLU A 179 -26.45 -3.03 -2.10
N VAL A 180 -25.41 -2.68 -2.88
CA VAL A 180 -25.57 -1.98 -4.16
C VAL A 180 -26.39 -2.82 -5.14
N GLY A 181 -26.14 -4.13 -5.24
CA GLY A 181 -26.93 -5.04 -6.06
C GLY A 181 -28.40 -5.12 -5.64
N LEU A 182 -28.67 -5.14 -4.33
CA LEU A 182 -30.04 -5.09 -3.82
C LEU A 182 -30.76 -3.78 -4.16
N LEU A 183 -30.07 -2.64 -3.99
CA LEU A 183 -30.61 -1.32 -4.35
C LEU A 183 -30.90 -1.21 -5.85
N ALA A 184 -30.04 -1.75 -6.68
CA ALA A 184 -30.26 -1.85 -8.13
C ALA A 184 -31.49 -2.70 -8.46
N ALA A 185 -31.72 -3.81 -7.76
CA ALA A 185 -32.91 -4.65 -7.95
C ALA A 185 -34.21 -3.93 -7.55
N LEU A 186 -34.12 -2.96 -6.62
CA LEU A 186 -35.21 -2.08 -6.23
C LEU A 186 -35.43 -0.90 -7.18
N GLY A 187 -34.51 -0.66 -8.11
CA GLY A 187 -34.59 0.44 -9.07
C GLY A 187 -34.12 1.78 -8.52
N GLU A 188 -33.33 1.78 -7.45
CA GLU A 188 -32.80 3.01 -6.87
C GLU A 188 -31.69 3.60 -7.76
N GLU A 189 -31.86 4.86 -8.18
CA GLU A 189 -30.83 5.59 -8.95
C GLU A 189 -29.86 6.35 -8.06
N SER A 190 -30.30 6.73 -6.86
CA SER A 190 -29.51 7.46 -5.87
C SER A 190 -29.86 7.02 -4.45
N VAL A 191 -28.90 7.15 -3.54
CA VAL A 191 -29.00 6.61 -2.19
C VAL A 191 -28.70 7.70 -1.16
N PRO A 192 -29.52 7.86 -0.10
CA PRO A 192 -29.24 8.76 1.00
C PRO A 192 -28.12 8.19 1.88
N VAL A 193 -26.97 8.81 1.88
CA VAL A 193 -25.81 8.37 2.66
C VAL A 193 -25.34 9.47 3.62
N ARG A 194 -24.62 9.08 4.66
CA ARG A 194 -23.92 10.03 5.51
C ARG A 194 -22.79 10.69 4.74
N ALA A 195 -22.68 12.01 4.81
CA ALA A 195 -21.55 12.73 4.28
C ALA A 195 -20.26 12.25 4.96
N ARG A 196 -19.17 12.27 4.21
CA ARG A 196 -17.84 11.98 4.76
C ARG A 196 -17.34 13.17 5.56
N PRO A 197 -16.56 12.96 6.64
CA PRO A 197 -15.91 14.06 7.31
C PRO A 197 -14.94 14.77 6.36
N THR A 198 -14.95 16.09 6.35
CA THR A 198 -14.03 16.91 5.56
C THR A 198 -12.74 17.12 6.34
N VAL A 199 -11.62 16.62 5.80
CA VAL A 199 -10.29 16.78 6.40
C VAL A 199 -9.45 17.75 5.58
N GLY A 200 -9.07 18.86 6.21
CA GLY A 200 -8.09 19.80 5.67
C GLY A 200 -6.67 19.32 5.90
N VAL A 201 -5.79 19.43 4.92
CA VAL A 201 -4.36 19.13 5.04
C VAL A 201 -3.56 20.34 4.60
N LEU A 202 -2.76 20.88 5.52
CA LEU A 202 -1.90 22.05 5.34
C LEU A 202 -0.47 21.69 5.73
N SER A 203 0.48 21.76 4.80
CA SER A 203 1.91 21.67 5.11
C SER A 203 2.49 23.04 5.39
N THR A 204 3.50 23.11 6.25
CA THR A 204 4.22 24.34 6.59
C THR A 204 5.70 24.15 6.42
N GLY A 205 6.38 25.14 5.86
CA GLY A 205 7.80 25.17 5.59
C GLY A 205 8.11 25.86 4.27
N ALA A 206 8.97 26.89 4.30
CA ALA A 206 9.40 27.62 3.12
C ALA A 206 10.21 26.77 2.12
N GLU A 207 10.75 25.62 2.59
CA GLU A 207 11.47 24.65 1.79
C GLU A 207 10.56 23.74 0.95
N LEU A 208 9.23 23.75 1.19
CA LEU A 208 8.32 22.79 0.58
C LEU A 208 7.81 23.27 -0.78
N VAL A 209 7.98 22.41 -1.78
CA VAL A 209 7.52 22.64 -3.16
C VAL A 209 6.53 21.52 -3.55
N PRO A 210 5.43 21.83 -4.25
CA PRO A 210 4.49 20.83 -4.73
C PRO A 210 5.20 19.77 -5.62
N PRO A 211 4.83 18.48 -5.54
CA PRO A 211 5.34 17.47 -6.45
C PRO A 211 5.04 17.81 -7.91
N GLY A 212 6.07 17.74 -8.77
CA GLY A 212 6.00 18.06 -10.19
C GLY A 212 6.56 19.43 -10.55
N GLU A 213 6.79 20.31 -9.60
CA GLU A 213 7.52 21.56 -9.80
C GLU A 213 9.04 21.34 -9.66
N PRO A 214 9.87 22.12 -10.38
CA PRO A 214 11.33 22.00 -10.26
C PRO A 214 11.80 22.45 -8.88
N LEU A 215 12.84 21.79 -8.36
CA LEU A 215 13.48 22.10 -7.08
C LEU A 215 14.69 23.01 -7.27
N ASP A 216 14.78 24.03 -6.46
CA ASP A 216 16.02 24.79 -6.23
C ASP A 216 16.77 24.17 -5.04
N HIS A 217 17.75 23.35 -5.35
CA HIS A 217 18.55 22.66 -4.32
C HIS A 217 19.47 23.61 -3.55
N ASP A 218 19.86 24.74 -4.15
CA ASP A 218 20.70 25.74 -3.48
C ASP A 218 19.94 26.47 -2.39
N SER A 219 18.63 26.59 -2.55
CA SER A 219 17.70 27.12 -1.53
C SER A 219 17.22 26.04 -0.56
N GLY A 220 17.67 24.78 -0.69
CA GLY A 220 17.29 23.67 0.19
C GLY A 220 15.86 23.17 -0.01
N GLN A 221 15.27 23.42 -1.18
CA GLN A 221 13.91 23.00 -1.48
C GLN A 221 13.76 21.48 -1.57
N ILE A 222 12.62 20.98 -1.12
CA ILE A 222 12.20 19.58 -1.17
C ILE A 222 10.73 19.47 -1.57
N HIS A 223 10.33 18.37 -2.18
CA HIS A 223 8.91 18.13 -2.45
C HIS A 223 8.12 17.84 -1.17
N ASP A 224 6.89 18.40 -1.11
CA ASP A 224 5.94 18.15 -0.02
C ASP A 224 5.42 16.70 -0.06
N VAL A 225 6.08 15.84 0.67
CA VAL A 225 5.72 14.43 0.84
C VAL A 225 4.53 14.29 1.79
N ASN A 226 4.47 15.14 2.84
CA ASN A 226 3.51 14.99 3.92
C ASN A 226 2.08 15.29 3.47
N ALA A 227 1.86 16.40 2.75
CA ALA A 227 0.53 16.70 2.22
C ALA A 227 -0.01 15.59 1.32
N ALA A 228 0.85 14.99 0.49
CA ALA A 228 0.44 13.89 -0.39
C ALA A 228 0.09 12.61 0.39
N SER A 229 0.96 12.19 1.31
CA SER A 229 0.79 10.93 2.05
C SER A 229 -0.34 11.01 3.09
N ILE A 230 -0.46 12.12 3.83
CA ILE A 230 -1.53 12.35 4.81
C ILE A 230 -2.88 12.43 4.10
N ALA A 231 -2.97 13.15 2.96
CA ALA A 231 -4.20 13.23 2.18
C ALA A 231 -4.64 11.85 1.65
N ALA A 232 -3.70 11.03 1.18
CA ALA A 232 -4.01 9.67 0.75
C ALA A 232 -4.52 8.81 1.92
N ALA A 233 -3.86 8.87 3.08
CA ALA A 233 -4.23 8.10 4.26
C ALA A 233 -5.58 8.57 4.87
N ALA A 234 -5.89 9.87 4.83
CA ALA A 234 -7.18 10.40 5.27
C ALA A 234 -8.34 9.92 4.36
N ARG A 235 -8.13 9.88 3.03
CA ARG A 235 -9.10 9.28 2.10
C ARG A 235 -9.30 7.79 2.37
N GLU A 236 -8.23 7.05 2.60
CA GLU A 236 -8.28 5.64 2.98
C GLU A 236 -9.08 5.44 4.28
N ALA A 237 -8.92 6.33 5.26
CA ALA A 237 -9.71 6.33 6.49
C ALA A 237 -11.18 6.70 6.29
N GLY A 238 -11.55 7.31 5.17
CA GLY A 238 -12.95 7.58 4.80
C GLY A 238 -13.33 9.05 4.74
N ALA A 239 -12.35 9.96 4.76
CA ALA A 239 -12.59 11.39 4.66
C ALA A 239 -12.66 11.88 3.20
N ASP A 240 -13.36 12.98 3.00
CA ASP A 240 -13.13 13.87 1.87
C ASP A 240 -12.03 14.86 2.24
N VAL A 241 -11.04 15.03 1.35
CA VAL A 241 -9.82 15.75 1.69
C VAL A 241 -9.66 17.03 0.86
N GLN A 242 -9.50 18.14 1.56
CA GLN A 242 -9.11 19.43 1.00
C GLN A 242 -7.62 19.68 1.28
N ARG A 243 -6.84 19.89 0.23
CA ARG A 243 -5.43 20.28 0.38
C ARG A 243 -5.32 21.80 0.25
N TYR A 244 -4.66 22.42 1.20
CA TYR A 244 -4.35 23.83 1.19
C TYR A 244 -2.92 24.03 0.69
N SER A 245 -2.65 25.20 0.11
CA SER A 245 -1.29 25.57 -0.28
C SER A 245 -0.39 25.64 0.95
N THR A 246 0.87 25.31 0.76
CA THR A 246 1.90 25.40 1.81
C THR A 246 1.91 26.81 2.40
N ALA A 247 1.84 26.89 3.73
CA ALA A 247 1.99 28.16 4.43
C ALA A 247 3.47 28.44 4.70
N ASP A 248 3.86 29.69 4.59
CA ASP A 248 5.17 30.17 5.05
C ASP A 248 5.32 29.96 6.55
N ASP A 249 6.56 29.88 7.03
CA ASP A 249 6.88 29.80 8.47
C ASP A 249 6.60 31.11 9.23
N ASP A 250 6.06 32.14 8.54
CA ASP A 250 5.62 33.37 9.15
C ASP A 250 4.37 33.15 10.01
N PRO A 251 4.40 33.51 11.32
CA PRO A 251 3.30 33.27 12.23
C PRO A 251 1.95 33.87 11.82
N GLU A 252 1.97 35.06 11.20
CA GLU A 252 0.75 35.73 10.77
C GLU A 252 0.14 35.07 9.53
N ALA A 253 0.97 34.66 8.55
CA ALA A 253 0.54 33.91 7.37
C ALA A 253 -0.02 32.53 7.74
N LEU A 254 0.61 31.89 8.71
CA LEU A 254 0.13 30.61 9.24
C LEU A 254 -1.23 30.77 9.95
N ALA A 255 -1.37 31.80 10.81
CA ALA A 255 -2.62 32.10 11.48
C ALA A 255 -3.77 32.38 10.48
N GLU A 256 -3.49 33.12 9.42
CA GLU A 256 -4.47 33.41 8.37
C GLU A 256 -4.87 32.15 7.61
N SER A 257 -3.91 31.28 7.30
CA SER A 257 -4.16 30.00 6.64
C SER A 257 -5.05 29.09 7.50
N LEU A 258 -4.81 29.02 8.81
CA LEU A 258 -5.64 28.25 9.75
C LEU A 258 -7.05 28.82 9.86
N ARG A 259 -7.21 30.16 9.97
CA ARG A 259 -8.53 30.82 10.02
C ARG A 259 -9.33 30.61 8.74
N SER A 260 -8.65 30.60 7.59
CA SER A 260 -9.29 30.36 6.30
C SER A 260 -9.72 28.91 6.10
N ALA A 261 -8.90 27.95 6.57
CA ALA A 261 -9.15 26.53 6.37
C ALA A 261 -10.15 25.94 7.38
N ALA A 262 -10.09 26.32 8.65
CA ALA A 262 -10.87 25.70 9.72
C ALA A 262 -12.39 25.72 9.48
N PRO A 263 -13.04 26.81 9.00
CA PRO A 263 -14.49 26.81 8.80
C PRO A 263 -14.99 25.85 7.71
N ALA A 264 -14.11 25.37 6.85
CA ALA A 264 -14.44 24.47 5.74
C ALA A 264 -14.13 22.98 6.05
N CYS A 265 -13.66 22.68 7.27
CA CYS A 265 -13.19 21.36 7.65
C CYS A 265 -13.79 20.91 8.98
N ASP A 266 -14.07 19.60 9.11
CA ASP A 266 -14.38 18.98 10.39
C ASP A 266 -13.11 18.71 11.19
N LEU A 267 -12.01 18.44 10.49
CA LEU A 267 -10.67 18.23 11.06
C LEU A 267 -9.61 18.90 10.19
N LEU A 268 -8.77 19.72 10.79
CA LEU A 268 -7.62 20.33 10.12
C LEU A 268 -6.32 19.68 10.61
N LEU A 269 -5.54 19.16 9.67
CA LEU A 269 -4.24 18.56 9.91
C LEU A 269 -3.15 19.48 9.38
N THR A 270 -2.18 19.84 10.23
CA THR A 270 -0.97 20.51 9.77
C THR A 270 0.23 19.58 9.86
N SER A 271 1.24 19.80 9.02
CA SER A 271 2.51 19.08 9.07
C SER A 271 3.66 20.01 8.75
N GLY A 272 4.77 19.92 9.52
CA GLY A 272 5.97 20.72 9.31
C GLY A 272 6.26 21.77 10.39
N SER A 273 5.29 22.25 11.09
CA SER A 273 5.40 23.29 12.12
C SER A 273 6.08 22.83 13.42
N THR A 274 7.13 22.02 13.31
CA THR A 274 7.83 21.45 14.48
C THR A 274 9.12 22.18 14.83
N SER A 275 9.51 23.19 14.07
CA SER A 275 10.56 24.15 14.47
C SER A 275 10.09 24.95 15.70
N ALA A 276 11.01 25.31 16.58
CA ALA A 276 10.65 25.99 17.82
C ALA A 276 9.82 27.28 17.59
N GLY A 277 10.07 28.01 16.48
CA GLY A 277 9.32 29.22 16.11
C GLY A 277 7.91 28.91 15.58
N ALA A 278 7.74 27.90 14.74
CA ALA A 278 6.44 27.55 14.16
C ALA A 278 5.53 26.85 15.19
N VAL A 279 6.09 26.04 16.09
CA VAL A 279 5.35 25.48 17.26
C VAL A 279 4.83 26.59 18.17
N ASP A 280 5.66 27.61 18.45
CA ASP A 280 5.27 28.74 19.27
C ASP A 280 4.16 29.58 18.57
N ALA A 281 4.21 29.69 17.23
CA ALA A 281 3.17 30.36 16.44
C ALA A 281 1.84 29.58 16.47
N LEU A 282 1.85 28.27 16.18
CA LEU A 282 0.67 27.41 16.26
C LEU A 282 0.06 27.38 17.66
N HIS A 283 0.90 27.28 18.68
CA HIS A 283 0.46 27.36 20.07
C HIS A 283 -0.24 28.69 20.34
N SER A 284 0.35 29.81 19.90
CA SER A 284 -0.22 31.14 20.09
C SER A 284 -1.56 31.31 19.37
N VAL A 285 -1.71 30.77 18.16
CA VAL A 285 -2.98 30.81 17.42
C VAL A 285 -4.04 29.97 18.13
N LEU A 286 -3.71 28.75 18.53
CA LEU A 286 -4.64 27.88 19.26
C LEU A 286 -5.06 28.48 20.61
N GLU A 287 -4.15 29.13 21.35
CA GLU A 287 -4.49 29.81 22.60
C GLU A 287 -5.36 31.07 22.39
N ALA A 288 -5.17 31.79 21.27
CA ALA A 288 -5.88 33.04 20.99
C ALA A 288 -7.26 32.82 20.34
N GLU A 289 -7.41 31.81 19.48
CA GLU A 289 -8.56 31.62 18.59
C GLU A 289 -9.25 30.26 18.75
N GLY A 290 -8.72 29.41 19.61
CA GLY A 290 -9.21 28.05 19.82
C GLY A 290 -8.93 27.53 21.21
N GLU A 291 -8.74 26.23 21.31
CA GLU A 291 -8.38 25.53 22.53
C GLU A 291 -7.23 24.56 22.26
N LEU A 292 -6.11 24.71 22.97
CA LEU A 292 -5.04 23.73 22.96
C LEU A 292 -5.31 22.67 24.01
N LEU A 293 -5.56 21.43 23.59
CA LEU A 293 -5.83 20.28 24.47
C LEU A 293 -4.55 19.57 24.91
N LEU A 294 -3.64 19.33 23.96
CA LEU A 294 -2.38 18.61 24.22
C LEU A 294 -1.21 19.26 23.48
N HIS A 295 -0.05 19.31 24.16
CA HIS A 295 1.21 19.80 23.62
C HIS A 295 2.32 18.76 23.80
N GLY A 296 2.43 17.86 22.84
CA GLY A 296 3.39 16.76 22.82
C GLY A 296 2.87 15.44 23.37
N VAL A 297 3.31 14.36 22.75
CA VAL A 297 2.92 12.99 23.08
C VAL A 297 4.15 12.14 23.39
N ALA A 298 4.06 11.26 24.40
CA ALA A 298 5.14 10.35 24.80
C ALA A 298 5.31 9.17 23.80
N LEU A 299 5.45 9.52 22.52
CA LEU A 299 5.59 8.59 21.39
C LEU A 299 6.92 8.84 20.66
N LYS A 300 7.53 7.81 20.12
CA LYS A 300 8.74 7.90 19.27
C LYS A 300 8.61 6.94 18.07
N PRO A 301 8.58 7.47 16.83
CA PRO A 301 8.53 8.90 16.48
C PRO A 301 7.17 9.52 16.84
N GLY A 302 7.07 10.86 16.96
CA GLY A 302 5.79 11.53 17.18
C GLY A 302 5.72 12.50 18.35
N LYS A 303 6.85 12.78 19.05
CA LYS A 303 6.86 13.68 20.21
C LYS A 303 6.18 15.04 19.95
N PRO A 304 6.47 15.78 18.85
CA PRO A 304 5.92 17.12 18.64
C PRO A 304 4.53 17.09 17.99
N THR A 305 3.58 16.39 18.60
CA THR A 305 2.19 16.34 18.18
C THR A 305 1.36 17.32 19.00
N LEU A 306 0.54 18.14 18.34
CA LEU A 306 -0.40 19.08 18.95
C LEU A 306 -1.82 18.57 18.75
N VAL A 307 -2.70 18.74 19.72
CA VAL A 307 -4.14 18.46 19.58
C VAL A 307 -4.91 19.65 20.14
N GLY A 308 -5.92 20.11 19.43
CA GLY A 308 -6.71 21.25 19.81
C GLY A 308 -7.99 21.40 19.00
N ARG A 309 -8.59 22.59 19.10
CA ARG A 309 -9.81 22.99 18.37
C ARG A 309 -9.66 24.41 17.84
N LEU A 310 -10.22 24.65 16.67
CA LEU A 310 -10.37 26.00 16.09
C LEU A 310 -11.86 26.22 15.79
N GLY A 311 -12.58 26.81 16.74
CA GLY A 311 -14.04 26.84 16.71
C GLY A 311 -14.63 25.44 16.75
N ASP A 312 -15.45 25.10 15.75
CA ASP A 312 -16.08 23.77 15.61
C ASP A 312 -15.18 22.77 14.86
N CYS A 313 -14.01 23.19 14.37
CA CYS A 313 -13.06 22.31 13.67
C CYS A 313 -12.08 21.67 14.66
N GLY A 314 -11.94 20.35 14.60
CA GLY A 314 -10.86 19.63 15.28
C GLY A 314 -9.51 19.99 14.66
N TYR A 315 -8.46 20.06 15.48
CA TYR A 315 -7.10 20.34 15.01
C TYR A 315 -6.07 19.33 15.49
N VAL A 316 -5.23 18.84 14.57
CA VAL A 316 -4.05 18.03 14.92
C VAL A 316 -2.83 18.50 14.14
N GLY A 317 -1.81 18.96 14.89
CA GLY A 317 -0.49 19.28 14.36
C GLY A 317 0.41 18.04 14.35
N LEU A 318 0.77 17.58 13.16
CA LEU A 318 1.61 16.40 12.95
C LEU A 318 3.10 16.78 12.87
N PRO A 319 4.03 15.89 13.24
CA PRO A 319 5.46 16.11 13.05
C PRO A 319 5.82 16.39 11.59
N GLY A 320 6.84 17.24 11.34
CA GLY A 320 7.32 17.56 9.98
C GLY A 320 8.02 16.40 9.28
N TYR A 321 8.59 15.46 10.00
CA TYR A 321 9.25 14.31 9.38
C TYR A 321 8.24 13.27 8.89
N PRO A 322 8.34 12.79 7.62
CA PRO A 322 7.34 11.92 6.99
C PRO A 322 6.99 10.65 7.77
N VAL A 323 7.99 9.92 8.25
CA VAL A 323 7.75 8.71 9.05
C VAL A 323 7.00 9.05 10.34
N SER A 324 7.39 10.15 11.00
CA SER A 324 6.75 10.58 12.24
C SER A 324 5.29 11.00 12.02
N ALA A 325 5.04 11.78 10.96
CA ALA A 325 3.70 12.24 10.60
C ALA A 325 2.76 11.05 10.32
N MET A 326 3.22 10.11 9.48
CA MET A 326 2.42 8.94 9.12
C MET A 326 2.17 7.98 10.28
N MET A 327 3.16 7.81 11.19
CA MET A 327 2.98 6.99 12.39
C MET A 327 1.95 7.58 13.35
N VAL A 328 2.03 8.88 13.61
CA VAL A 328 1.05 9.59 14.44
C VAL A 328 -0.32 9.55 13.78
N PHE A 329 -0.40 9.85 12.48
CA PHE A 329 -1.64 9.79 11.73
C PHE A 329 -2.29 8.40 11.84
N ARG A 330 -1.55 7.33 11.51
CA ARG A 330 -2.05 5.96 11.55
C ARG A 330 -2.55 5.55 12.93
N THR A 331 -1.77 5.89 13.96
CA THR A 331 -2.00 5.37 15.32
C THR A 331 -3.06 6.18 16.08
N LEU A 332 -3.08 7.51 15.89
CA LEU A 332 -3.91 8.40 16.71
C LEU A 332 -5.05 9.06 15.92
N VAL A 333 -4.84 9.43 14.66
CA VAL A 333 -5.80 10.26 13.89
C VAL A 333 -6.74 9.40 13.05
N ALA A 334 -6.22 8.41 12.34
CA ALA A 334 -7.01 7.58 11.44
C ALA A 334 -8.19 6.86 12.11
N PRO A 335 -8.10 6.35 13.36
CA PRO A 335 -9.24 5.79 14.08
C PRO A 335 -10.38 6.79 14.25
N ALA A 336 -10.08 8.04 14.64
CA ALA A 336 -11.10 9.08 14.83
C ALA A 336 -11.79 9.47 13.50
N ILE A 337 -11.04 9.54 12.40
CA ILE A 337 -11.61 9.76 11.06
C ILE A 337 -12.54 8.60 10.66
N ARG A 338 -12.13 7.34 10.90
CA ARG A 338 -12.98 6.17 10.59
C ARG A 338 -14.27 6.17 11.40
N GLU A 339 -14.18 6.48 12.68
CA GLU A 339 -15.35 6.61 13.56
C GLU A 339 -16.30 7.70 13.05
N ALA A 340 -15.79 8.89 12.75
CA ALA A 340 -16.59 9.98 12.16
C ALA A 340 -17.20 9.60 10.81
N ALA A 341 -16.48 8.84 9.97
CA ALA A 341 -16.98 8.31 8.71
C ALA A 341 -17.97 7.13 8.88
N GLY A 342 -18.26 6.69 10.10
CA GLY A 342 -19.10 5.51 10.40
C GLY A 342 -18.48 4.19 9.93
N ARG A 343 -17.17 4.15 9.72
CA ARG A 343 -16.45 2.94 9.30
C ARG A 343 -15.96 2.16 10.52
N PRO A 344 -16.09 0.84 10.53
CA PRO A 344 -15.51 0.04 11.59
C PRO A 344 -13.98 0.15 11.55
N GLU A 345 -13.34 0.11 12.72
CA GLU A 345 -11.90 -0.06 12.77
C GLU A 345 -11.54 -1.40 12.12
N PRO A 346 -10.60 -1.43 11.16
CA PRO A 346 -10.20 -2.67 10.52
C PRO A 346 -9.56 -3.60 11.56
N GLU A 347 -9.83 -4.90 11.44
CA GLU A 347 -9.13 -5.89 12.23
C GLU A 347 -7.62 -5.74 12.00
N ARG A 348 -6.88 -5.57 13.08
CA ARG A 348 -5.42 -5.47 13.03
C ARG A 348 -4.84 -6.86 12.82
N ALA A 349 -4.44 -7.14 11.59
CA ALA A 349 -3.67 -8.34 11.33
C ALA A 349 -2.33 -8.23 12.06
N SER A 350 -2.02 -9.20 12.89
CA SER A 350 -0.74 -9.29 13.58
C SER A 350 -0.12 -10.67 13.41
N VAL A 351 1.20 -10.72 13.50
CA VAL A 351 1.97 -11.95 13.41
C VAL A 351 3.06 -11.93 14.49
N GLU A 352 3.23 -13.06 15.18
CA GLU A 352 4.40 -13.26 16.03
C GLU A 352 5.61 -13.55 15.16
N ALA A 353 6.68 -12.79 15.35
CA ALA A 353 7.91 -12.92 14.57
C ALA A 353 9.15 -12.88 15.48
N GLU A 354 10.21 -13.56 15.07
CA GLU A 354 11.48 -13.54 15.78
C GLU A 354 12.39 -12.43 15.25
N LEU A 355 12.91 -11.60 16.14
CA LEU A 355 13.76 -10.47 15.78
C LEU A 355 15.17 -10.94 15.40
N LEU A 356 15.64 -10.60 14.20
CA LEU A 356 16.95 -10.99 13.70
C LEU A 356 18.12 -10.12 14.19
N GLU A 357 17.86 -8.85 14.44
CA GLU A 357 18.88 -7.88 14.86
C GLU A 357 18.48 -7.23 16.19
N GLU A 358 19.47 -6.98 17.04
CA GLU A 358 19.20 -6.24 18.29
C GLU A 358 18.59 -4.86 18.03
N ALA A 359 17.69 -4.46 18.89
CA ALA A 359 17.13 -3.12 18.90
C ALA A 359 17.36 -2.44 20.25
N ARG A 360 17.98 -1.23 20.24
CA ARG A 360 18.29 -0.44 21.42
C ARG A 360 17.50 0.83 21.44
N PHE A 361 16.96 1.18 22.59
CA PHE A 361 16.06 2.30 22.74
C PHE A 361 16.43 3.17 23.94
N GLU A 362 16.15 4.46 23.82
CA GLU A 362 16.09 5.36 24.97
C GLU A 362 14.75 5.16 25.67
N PRO A 363 14.70 4.85 26.97
CA PRO A 363 13.44 4.69 27.71
C PRO A 363 12.69 6.01 27.86
N GLY A 364 11.43 5.92 28.32
CA GLY A 364 10.59 7.07 28.66
C GLY A 364 9.54 7.45 27.62
N ARG A 365 9.48 6.77 26.47
CA ARG A 365 8.43 6.96 25.46
C ARG A 365 8.07 5.64 24.78
N ARG A 366 6.78 5.42 24.54
CA ARG A 366 6.32 4.31 23.69
C ARG A 366 6.93 4.46 22.30
N ARG A 367 7.49 3.37 21.77
CA ARG A 367 8.13 3.41 20.45
C ARG A 367 7.37 2.59 19.43
N LEU A 368 7.21 3.15 18.24
CA LEU A 368 6.72 2.47 17.05
C LEU A 368 7.92 2.15 16.15
N LEU A 369 8.30 0.89 16.08
CA LEU A 369 9.43 0.42 15.30
C LEU A 369 8.95 -0.16 13.97
N PRO A 370 9.23 0.49 12.81
CA PRO A 370 8.95 -0.11 11.52
C PRO A 370 9.83 -1.32 11.29
N VAL A 371 9.23 -2.42 10.86
CA VAL A 371 9.94 -3.69 10.63
C VAL A 371 9.56 -4.31 9.30
N GLY A 372 10.54 -4.97 8.68
CA GLY A 372 10.32 -5.85 7.53
C GLY A 372 10.20 -7.29 7.99
N LEU A 373 9.38 -8.06 7.29
CA LEU A 373 9.26 -9.50 7.49
C LEU A 373 10.14 -10.26 6.50
N VAL A 374 10.54 -11.46 6.90
CA VAL A 374 11.21 -12.46 6.06
C VAL A 374 10.54 -13.78 6.36
N GLU A 375 10.31 -14.60 5.34
CA GLU A 375 9.82 -15.96 5.55
C GLU A 375 10.82 -16.77 6.39
N ALA A 376 10.32 -17.47 7.41
CA ALA A 376 11.15 -18.41 8.15
C ALA A 376 11.41 -19.66 7.30
N TRP A 377 12.66 -19.97 7.11
CA TRP A 377 13.08 -21.21 6.46
C TRP A 377 13.24 -22.30 7.52
N SER A 378 12.49 -23.38 7.42
CA SER A 378 12.68 -24.52 8.33
C SER A 378 13.94 -25.29 7.94
N ASP A 379 14.80 -25.57 8.91
CA ASP A 379 15.79 -26.65 8.79
C ASP A 379 15.11 -27.91 8.27
N ALA A 380 15.65 -28.49 7.21
CA ALA A 380 15.17 -29.73 6.60
C ALA A 380 15.24 -30.96 7.53
N THR A 381 15.50 -30.75 8.82
CA THR A 381 15.56 -31.80 9.87
C THR A 381 14.27 -31.96 10.66
N THR A 382 13.28 -31.10 10.54
CA THR A 382 11.94 -31.38 11.09
C THR A 382 11.16 -32.20 10.06
N ALA A 383 10.87 -33.43 10.44
CA ALA A 383 10.30 -34.54 9.67
C ALA A 383 9.28 -34.12 8.62
N ALA A 384 9.47 -34.62 7.40
CA ALA A 384 8.47 -34.67 6.36
C ALA A 384 7.12 -35.15 6.94
N GLY A 385 6.16 -34.27 7.16
CA GLY A 385 4.83 -34.70 7.61
C GLY A 385 3.90 -33.63 8.17
N ASP A 386 4.37 -32.42 8.49
CA ASP A 386 3.49 -31.37 8.98
C ASP A 386 3.43 -30.21 7.98
N PRO A 387 2.41 -30.15 7.12
CA PRO A 387 2.21 -29.03 6.21
C PRO A 387 1.83 -27.71 6.94
N ASP A 388 1.43 -27.79 8.22
CA ASP A 388 1.10 -26.68 9.10
C ASP A 388 2.16 -26.43 10.19
N GLY A 389 3.39 -26.94 10.02
CA GLY A 389 4.49 -26.72 10.96
C GLY A 389 4.63 -25.23 11.29
N ASP A 390 4.56 -24.89 12.57
CA ASP A 390 4.59 -23.56 13.18
C ASP A 390 5.85 -22.78 12.74
N ARG A 391 5.78 -22.17 11.54
CA ARG A 391 6.85 -21.35 10.97
C ARG A 391 6.72 -19.95 11.52
N THR A 392 7.37 -19.68 12.63
CA THR A 392 7.46 -18.31 13.15
C THR A 392 8.20 -17.42 12.14
N PRO A 393 7.57 -16.41 11.53
CA PRO A 393 8.27 -15.51 10.61
C PRO A 393 9.39 -14.78 11.32
N LEU A 394 10.37 -14.33 10.53
CA LEU A 394 11.49 -13.54 11.02
C LEU A 394 11.24 -12.07 10.73
N THR A 395 11.78 -11.19 11.56
CA THR A 395 11.62 -9.74 11.38
C THR A 395 12.92 -8.99 11.63
N TYR A 396 13.08 -7.86 10.93
CA TYR A 396 14.24 -6.98 11.07
C TYR A 396 13.83 -5.50 11.05
N PRO A 397 14.52 -4.62 11.81
CA PRO A 397 14.25 -3.20 11.79
C PRO A 397 14.60 -2.58 10.43
N VAL A 398 13.69 -1.71 9.92
CA VAL A 398 13.91 -0.91 8.70
C VAL A 398 14.05 0.58 8.98
N ASP A 399 14.23 0.96 10.25
CA ASP A 399 14.35 2.36 10.68
C ASP A 399 15.63 3.00 10.15
N ARG A 400 15.49 3.95 9.22
CA ARG A 400 16.56 4.81 8.68
C ARG A 400 16.49 6.24 9.24
N GLY A 401 15.72 6.45 10.28
CA GLY A 401 15.42 7.73 10.86
C GLY A 401 14.09 8.33 10.39
N SER A 402 13.56 9.27 11.17
CA SER A 402 12.21 9.81 11.00
C SER A 402 12.00 10.59 9.69
N GLY A 403 13.07 11.09 9.06
CA GLY A 403 13.02 11.78 7.78
C GLY A 403 13.08 10.88 6.53
N ALA A 404 13.33 9.57 6.69
CA ALA A 404 13.51 8.66 5.56
C ALA A 404 12.18 8.10 5.07
N THR A 405 11.63 8.67 3.99
CA THR A 405 10.36 8.23 3.36
C THR A 405 10.35 6.75 2.99
N THR A 406 11.52 6.19 2.62
CA THR A 406 11.65 4.78 2.25
C THR A 406 11.49 3.80 3.42
N SER A 407 11.56 4.25 4.67
CA SER A 407 11.40 3.36 5.83
C SER A 407 10.01 2.72 5.84
N LEU A 408 8.96 3.51 5.57
CA LEU A 408 7.58 2.98 5.56
C LEU A 408 7.27 2.13 4.34
N SER A 409 7.78 2.48 3.16
CA SER A 409 7.56 1.68 1.95
C SER A 409 8.28 0.33 1.97
N ARG A 410 9.28 0.18 2.82
CA ARG A 410 10.05 -1.06 3.01
C ARG A 410 9.63 -1.87 4.23
N ALA A 411 8.81 -1.29 5.11
CA ALA A 411 8.28 -1.98 6.27
C ALA A 411 6.99 -2.75 5.92
N ASP A 412 6.82 -3.90 6.55
CA ASP A 412 5.61 -4.71 6.46
C ASP A 412 4.65 -4.44 7.60
N GLY A 413 5.17 -3.91 8.71
CA GLY A 413 4.39 -3.61 9.89
C GLY A 413 5.18 -2.85 10.95
N LEU A 414 4.59 -2.79 12.13
CA LEU A 414 5.11 -2.09 13.30
C LEU A 414 5.24 -3.03 14.48
N VAL A 415 6.33 -2.87 15.24
CA VAL A 415 6.45 -3.39 16.60
C VAL A 415 6.25 -2.24 17.57
N THR A 416 5.26 -2.35 18.46
CA THR A 416 5.06 -1.40 19.54
C THR A 416 5.92 -1.80 20.72
N VAL A 417 6.91 -0.94 21.06
CA VAL A 417 7.83 -1.17 22.18
C VAL A 417 7.40 -0.29 23.36
N PRO A 418 7.19 -0.89 24.56
CA PRO A 418 6.82 -0.16 25.78
C PRO A 418 7.86 0.88 26.18
N ALA A 419 7.42 1.92 26.90
CA ALA A 419 8.26 3.08 27.27
C ALA A 419 9.44 2.72 28.19
N GLU A 420 9.30 1.67 28.98
CA GLU A 420 10.31 1.14 29.92
C GLU A 420 11.35 0.23 29.23
N THR A 421 11.09 -0.26 28.04
CA THR A 421 11.98 -1.17 27.32
C THR A 421 13.13 -0.40 26.68
N SER A 422 14.36 -0.77 27.02
CA SER A 422 15.58 -0.18 26.45
C SER A 422 16.31 -1.09 25.48
N TYR A 423 15.95 -2.37 25.43
CA TYR A 423 16.63 -3.38 24.63
C TYR A 423 15.69 -4.53 24.26
N VAL A 424 15.75 -4.97 23.01
CA VAL A 424 15.15 -6.21 22.52
C VAL A 424 16.26 -7.02 21.85
N ALA A 425 16.43 -8.27 22.27
CA ALA A 425 17.53 -9.13 21.83
C ALA A 425 17.22 -9.78 20.47
N PRO A 426 18.26 -10.15 19.70
CA PRO A 426 18.08 -11.09 18.60
C PRO A 426 17.51 -12.41 19.12
N GLY A 427 16.61 -13.04 18.36
CA GLY A 427 15.90 -14.25 18.77
C GLY A 427 14.69 -14.02 19.69
N GLU A 428 14.43 -12.78 20.12
CA GLU A 428 13.25 -12.45 20.92
C GLU A 428 12.00 -12.39 20.04
N ARG A 429 10.90 -12.99 20.51
CA ARG A 429 9.61 -12.93 19.84
C ARG A 429 8.94 -11.58 20.07
N VAL A 430 8.46 -10.99 18.98
CA VAL A 430 7.76 -9.71 18.98
C VAL A 430 6.48 -9.81 18.17
N THR A 431 5.45 -9.10 18.60
CA THR A 431 4.21 -8.98 17.86
C THR A 431 4.36 -7.88 16.81
N VAL A 432 4.28 -8.24 15.54
CA VAL A 432 4.28 -7.31 14.41
C VAL A 432 2.85 -7.02 14.00
N GLU A 433 2.39 -5.78 14.19
CA GLU A 433 1.12 -5.29 13.65
C GLU A 433 1.33 -4.93 12.17
N LEU A 434 0.72 -5.69 11.27
CA LEU A 434 0.87 -5.51 9.82
C LEU A 434 0.22 -4.21 9.32
N PHE A 435 0.81 -3.59 8.31
CA PHE A 435 0.19 -2.41 7.68
C PHE A 435 -1.11 -2.74 6.95
N SER A 436 -1.26 -3.98 6.50
CA SER A 436 -2.47 -4.49 5.85
C SER A 436 -2.55 -6.00 6.03
N PRO A 437 -3.75 -6.60 6.14
CA PRO A 437 -3.92 -8.06 6.10
C PRO A 437 -3.42 -8.71 4.79
N ALA A 438 -3.25 -7.90 3.74
CA ALA A 438 -2.72 -8.35 2.45
C ALA A 438 -1.19 -8.38 2.37
N VAL A 439 -0.48 -7.92 3.40
CA VAL A 439 0.99 -7.99 3.45
C VAL A 439 1.44 -9.44 3.30
N ARG A 440 2.40 -9.64 2.41
CA ARG A 440 3.09 -10.90 2.22
C ARG A 440 4.59 -10.65 2.36
N PRO A 441 5.32 -11.44 3.13
CA PRO A 441 6.77 -11.36 3.19
C PRO A 441 7.38 -11.47 1.78
N PRO A 442 8.55 -10.85 1.55
CA PRO A 442 9.25 -11.01 0.28
C PRO A 442 9.67 -12.48 0.09
N SER A 443 9.63 -12.95 -1.16
CA SER A 443 10.13 -14.28 -1.51
C SER A 443 11.66 -14.39 -1.40
N LEU A 444 12.36 -13.26 -1.48
CA LEU A 444 13.80 -13.13 -1.30
C LEU A 444 14.14 -11.76 -0.73
N LEU A 445 14.98 -11.72 0.30
CA LEU A 445 15.59 -10.50 0.82
C LEU A 445 17.06 -10.43 0.41
N ALA A 446 17.40 -9.45 -0.44
CA ALA A 446 18.76 -9.13 -0.83
C ALA A 446 19.22 -7.83 -0.18
N ILE A 447 20.43 -7.80 0.39
CA ILE A 447 21.01 -6.59 1.01
C ILE A 447 22.46 -6.45 0.53
N GLY A 448 22.87 -5.27 0.11
CA GLY A 448 24.26 -5.05 -0.23
C GLY A 448 24.53 -3.87 -1.14
N GLU A 449 25.46 -4.04 -2.06
CA GLU A 449 25.88 -2.99 -2.99
C GLU A 449 24.69 -2.48 -3.81
N ASP A 450 24.67 -1.18 -4.04
CA ASP A 450 23.73 -0.54 -4.98
C ASP A 450 24.26 -0.76 -6.39
N ASP A 451 23.63 -1.70 -7.12
CA ASP A 451 24.16 -2.21 -8.40
C ASP A 451 23.04 -2.45 -9.42
N PRO A 452 23.14 -1.87 -10.64
CA PRO A 452 22.19 -2.10 -11.73
C PRO A 452 22.01 -3.57 -12.12
N GLY A 453 23.07 -4.38 -12.11
CA GLY A 453 22.98 -5.81 -12.41
C GLY A 453 22.21 -6.57 -11.33
N ALA A 454 22.45 -6.24 -10.05
CA ALA A 454 21.67 -6.80 -8.95
C ALA A 454 20.19 -6.40 -9.04
N ALA A 455 19.90 -5.15 -9.39
CA ALA A 455 18.53 -4.70 -9.61
C ALA A 455 17.85 -5.49 -10.72
N ALA A 456 18.50 -5.70 -11.86
CA ALA A 456 17.98 -6.50 -12.97
C ALA A 456 17.70 -7.96 -12.59
N VAL A 457 18.56 -8.56 -11.75
CA VAL A 457 18.34 -9.92 -11.20
C VAL A 457 17.12 -9.93 -10.27
N MET A 458 16.99 -8.92 -9.41
CA MET A 458 15.83 -8.83 -8.49
C MET A 458 14.53 -8.60 -9.25
N ASP A 459 14.51 -7.72 -10.26
CA ASP A 459 13.32 -7.43 -11.06
C ASP A 459 12.79 -8.66 -11.84
N ALA A 460 13.64 -9.68 -12.04
CA ALA A 460 13.26 -10.94 -12.67
C ALA A 460 12.66 -11.97 -11.71
N LEU A 461 12.60 -11.68 -10.41
CA LEU A 461 12.01 -12.54 -9.37
C LEU A 461 10.59 -12.12 -9.01
N ASP A 462 9.81 -13.04 -8.46
CA ASP A 462 8.51 -12.72 -7.88
C ASP A 462 8.71 -12.16 -6.45
N ARG A 463 8.16 -10.97 -6.19
CA ARG A 463 8.17 -10.30 -4.88
C ARG A 463 9.54 -10.26 -4.15
N PRO A 464 10.66 -9.92 -4.80
CA PRO A 464 11.91 -9.74 -4.11
C PRO A 464 11.89 -8.45 -3.29
N ARG A 465 12.76 -8.38 -2.30
CA ARG A 465 13.09 -7.12 -1.62
C ARG A 465 14.59 -6.89 -1.68
N TYR A 466 14.99 -5.79 -2.31
CA TYR A 466 16.38 -5.38 -2.43
C TYR A 466 16.65 -4.11 -1.63
N LEU A 467 17.61 -4.18 -0.70
CA LEU A 467 18.04 -3.05 0.12
C LEU A 467 19.46 -2.67 -0.27
N PRO A 468 19.65 -1.62 -1.11
CA PRO A 468 20.96 -1.18 -1.57
C PRO A 468 21.66 -0.33 -0.50
N ASP A 469 22.15 -0.99 0.56
CA ASP A 469 22.79 -0.36 1.73
C ASP A 469 24.32 -0.34 1.67
N GLY A 470 24.89 -0.82 0.56
CA GLY A 470 26.33 -0.93 0.30
C GLY A 470 26.90 -2.30 0.72
N THR A 471 28.02 -2.68 0.08
CA THR A 471 28.73 -3.95 0.30
C THR A 471 29.03 -4.21 1.78
N ALA A 472 29.53 -3.22 2.51
CA ALA A 472 29.88 -3.39 3.92
C ALA A 472 28.65 -3.70 4.80
N ALA A 473 27.50 -3.12 4.50
CA ALA A 473 26.24 -3.41 5.19
C ALA A 473 25.73 -4.80 4.83
N GLY A 474 25.78 -5.19 3.56
CA GLY A 474 25.41 -6.52 3.08
C GLY A 474 26.18 -7.63 3.79
N VAL A 475 27.51 -7.54 3.83
CA VAL A 475 28.37 -8.51 4.52
C VAL A 475 28.10 -8.55 6.02
N ARG A 476 27.93 -7.39 6.68
CA ARG A 476 27.63 -7.34 8.11
C ARG A 476 26.29 -8.02 8.44
N ARG A 477 25.26 -7.73 7.65
CA ARG A 477 23.91 -8.27 7.86
C ARG A 477 23.79 -9.73 7.45
N LEU A 478 24.57 -10.18 6.44
CA LEU A 478 24.68 -11.59 6.10
C LEU A 478 25.19 -12.41 7.30
N ARG A 479 26.25 -11.92 7.97
CA ARG A 479 26.79 -12.56 9.17
C ARG A 479 25.83 -12.57 10.36
N ALA A 480 24.90 -11.62 10.41
CA ALA A 480 23.83 -11.58 11.39
C ALA A 480 22.62 -12.44 10.99
N GLY A 481 22.69 -13.19 9.88
CA GLY A 481 21.63 -14.06 9.41
C GLY A 481 20.41 -13.34 8.81
N VAL A 482 20.48 -12.02 8.52
CA VAL A 482 19.32 -11.22 8.12
C VAL A 482 18.89 -11.45 6.67
N PRO A 483 19.72 -11.22 5.61
CA PRO A 483 19.29 -11.43 4.24
C PRO A 483 19.38 -12.89 3.82
N ASP A 484 18.63 -13.25 2.79
CA ASP A 484 18.81 -14.52 2.08
C ASP A 484 20.04 -14.48 1.19
N VAL A 485 20.36 -13.28 0.65
CA VAL A 485 21.48 -13.04 -0.25
C VAL A 485 22.13 -11.70 0.05
N ALA A 486 23.45 -11.66 0.09
CA ALA A 486 24.22 -10.41 0.10
C ALA A 486 24.74 -10.07 -1.30
N VAL A 487 24.58 -8.81 -1.72
CA VAL A 487 25.21 -8.25 -2.93
C VAL A 487 26.56 -7.66 -2.54
N VAL A 488 27.66 -8.26 -3.01
CA VAL A 488 29.03 -7.93 -2.59
C VAL A 488 29.85 -7.53 -3.79
N ALA A 489 30.35 -6.31 -3.82
CA ALA A 489 31.19 -5.80 -4.88
C ALA A 489 32.68 -5.68 -4.43
N GLY A 490 33.60 -6.15 -5.27
CA GLY A 490 35.02 -6.19 -4.99
C GLY A 490 35.40 -7.18 -3.89
N GLU A 491 36.58 -6.98 -3.31
CA GLU A 491 37.09 -7.76 -2.18
C GLU A 491 36.75 -7.02 -0.87
N PRO A 492 35.75 -7.49 -0.11
CA PRO A 492 35.39 -6.84 1.14
C PRO A 492 36.49 -7.04 2.18
N ARG A 493 36.75 -6.02 3.00
CA ARG A 493 37.75 -6.07 4.10
C ARG A 493 37.49 -7.20 5.11
N ARG A 494 36.28 -7.79 5.10
CA ARG A 494 35.91 -8.97 5.88
C ARG A 494 35.20 -9.92 4.94
N ASP A 495 35.62 -11.18 4.93
CA ASP A 495 35.04 -12.20 4.06
C ASP A 495 33.52 -12.35 4.28
N ALA A 496 32.79 -12.46 3.18
CA ALA A 496 31.40 -12.87 3.19
C ALA A 496 31.38 -14.41 3.21
N GLU A 497 30.96 -14.97 4.35
CA GLU A 497 30.81 -16.42 4.49
C GLU A 497 29.50 -16.85 3.85
N GLY A 498 29.56 -17.79 2.88
CA GLY A 498 28.39 -18.33 2.19
C GLY A 498 28.71 -18.79 0.76
N PRO A 499 27.82 -19.56 0.14
CA PRO A 499 28.01 -19.98 -1.25
C PRO A 499 27.84 -18.80 -2.22
N GLU A 500 28.75 -18.68 -3.17
CA GLU A 500 28.57 -17.81 -4.32
C GLU A 500 27.47 -18.40 -5.23
N ILE A 501 26.39 -17.65 -5.44
CA ILE A 501 25.24 -18.09 -6.25
C ILE A 501 25.40 -17.60 -7.69
N ALA A 502 25.87 -16.38 -7.86
CA ALA A 502 26.13 -15.76 -9.16
C ALA A 502 27.20 -14.67 -9.04
N ALA A 503 27.83 -14.36 -10.16
CA ALA A 503 28.79 -13.28 -10.25
C ALA A 503 28.75 -12.61 -11.62
N TRP A 504 29.17 -11.36 -11.68
CA TRP A 504 29.38 -10.60 -12.90
C TRP A 504 30.48 -9.57 -12.70
N GLU A 505 31.05 -9.10 -13.81
CA GLU A 505 31.99 -7.99 -13.86
C GLU A 505 31.25 -6.71 -14.25
N ARG A 506 31.63 -5.57 -13.66
CA ARG A 506 31.15 -4.24 -14.03
C ARG A 506 32.29 -3.28 -14.27
N GLU A 507 32.19 -2.45 -15.29
CA GLU A 507 33.18 -1.40 -15.56
C GLU A 507 32.96 -0.19 -14.64
N TRP A 508 34.04 0.25 -13.97
CA TRP A 508 34.01 1.38 -13.05
C TRP A 508 35.09 2.40 -13.35
N GLY A 509 34.89 3.63 -12.89
CA GLY A 509 35.82 4.72 -13.14
C GLY A 509 35.27 6.06 -12.71
N LEU A 510 35.56 7.12 -13.47
CA LEU A 510 35.03 8.45 -13.26
C LEU A 510 34.03 8.82 -14.33
N ALA A 511 32.86 9.30 -13.90
CA ALA A 511 31.97 10.08 -14.75
C ALA A 511 32.49 11.52 -14.81
N VAL A 512 32.57 12.08 -16.00
CA VAL A 512 33.07 13.45 -16.27
C VAL A 512 32.11 14.17 -17.23
N PRO A 513 32.14 15.51 -17.34
CA PRO A 513 31.29 16.21 -18.31
C PRO A 513 31.56 15.73 -19.75
N ALA A 514 30.49 15.68 -20.57
CA ALA A 514 30.60 15.27 -21.96
C ALA A 514 31.50 16.22 -22.77
N GLY A 515 32.49 15.66 -23.50
CA GLY A 515 33.39 16.42 -24.37
C GLY A 515 34.58 17.08 -23.69
N THR A 516 34.84 16.84 -22.41
CA THR A 516 36.00 17.41 -21.66
C THR A 516 36.87 16.31 -21.03
N PRO A 517 37.48 15.40 -21.81
CA PRO A 517 38.42 14.43 -21.25
C PRO A 517 39.83 15.02 -20.92
N GLU A 518 40.10 16.28 -21.28
CA GLU A 518 41.49 16.83 -21.17
C GLU A 518 41.84 17.27 -19.75
N ASP A 519 40.85 17.63 -18.91
CA ASP A 519 41.08 18.14 -17.54
C ASP A 519 41.19 17.04 -16.47
N VAL A 520 40.48 15.90 -16.66
CA VAL A 520 40.49 14.75 -15.74
C VAL A 520 40.56 13.45 -16.56
N ALA A 521 41.73 12.97 -16.83
CA ALA A 521 42.00 11.70 -17.52
C ALA A 521 42.34 10.55 -16.56
N THR A 522 42.78 10.88 -15.35
CA THR A 522 43.21 9.92 -14.32
C THR A 522 42.78 10.40 -12.93
N ILE A 523 42.91 9.55 -11.92
CA ILE A 523 42.62 9.95 -10.53
C ILE A 523 43.71 10.90 -10.00
N GLU A 524 44.94 10.81 -10.55
CA GLU A 524 46.07 11.65 -10.22
C GLU A 524 45.80 13.12 -10.55
N ASP A 525 44.99 13.41 -11.58
CA ASP A 525 44.63 14.77 -11.99
C ASP A 525 43.77 15.49 -10.95
N LEU A 526 43.07 14.75 -10.09
CA LEU A 526 42.28 15.29 -8.98
C LEU A 526 43.16 15.58 -7.75
N ALA A 527 44.30 14.88 -7.60
CA ALA A 527 45.16 15.02 -6.44
C ALA A 527 45.89 16.38 -6.43
N GLY A 528 45.64 17.19 -5.41
CA GLY A 528 46.24 18.54 -5.29
C GLY A 528 45.65 19.58 -6.24
N SER A 529 44.56 19.27 -6.94
CA SER A 529 43.79 20.24 -7.74
C SER A 529 42.63 20.80 -6.93
N ASP A 530 42.09 21.95 -7.38
CA ASP A 530 40.87 22.57 -6.81
C ASP A 530 39.60 22.04 -7.50
N LEU A 531 39.68 20.88 -8.20
CA LEU A 531 38.54 20.28 -8.91
C LEU A 531 37.66 19.49 -7.94
N PRO A 532 36.37 19.86 -7.76
CA PRO A 532 35.50 19.17 -6.83
C PRO A 532 35.17 17.75 -7.31
N PHE A 533 35.38 16.78 -6.44
CA PHE A 533 35.13 15.37 -6.69
C PHE A 533 33.92 14.86 -5.89
N ALA A 534 32.99 14.22 -6.58
CA ALA A 534 31.84 13.56 -5.96
C ALA A 534 32.15 12.07 -5.72
N ASN A 535 32.09 11.65 -4.46
CA ASN A 535 32.46 10.30 -4.04
C ASN A 535 31.28 9.50 -3.48
N LEU A 536 31.43 8.18 -3.39
CA LEU A 536 30.50 7.29 -2.73
C LEU A 536 30.84 7.12 -1.24
N ALA A 537 29.83 6.70 -0.47
CA ALA A 537 29.99 6.41 0.95
C ALA A 537 30.98 5.25 1.17
N SER A 538 31.66 5.27 2.32
CA SER A 538 32.73 4.31 2.66
C SER A 538 32.27 2.84 2.75
N GLY A 539 30.96 2.57 2.73
CA GLY A 539 30.39 1.22 2.69
C GLY A 539 30.21 0.64 1.29
N SER A 540 30.40 1.44 0.23
CA SER A 540 30.29 1.00 -1.16
C SER A 540 31.55 0.22 -1.59
N GLY A 541 31.36 -0.81 -2.41
CA GLY A 541 32.43 -1.55 -3.03
C GLY A 541 33.24 -0.72 -4.02
N LEU A 542 32.62 0.24 -4.74
CA LEU A 542 33.33 1.17 -5.62
C LEU A 542 34.25 2.09 -4.84
N ARG A 543 33.81 2.59 -3.67
CA ARG A 543 34.66 3.41 -2.81
C ARG A 543 35.86 2.63 -2.29
N ALA A 544 35.66 1.37 -1.92
CA ALA A 544 36.78 0.51 -1.49
C ALA A 544 37.79 0.30 -2.63
N ALA A 545 37.33 0.06 -3.87
CA ALA A 545 38.20 -0.07 -5.03
C ALA A 545 38.97 1.22 -5.35
N LEU A 546 38.34 2.38 -5.15
CA LEU A 546 39.03 3.68 -5.27
C LEU A 546 40.10 3.85 -4.20
N ASP A 547 39.78 3.52 -2.93
CA ASP A 547 40.74 3.60 -1.82
C ASP A 547 41.97 2.73 -2.08
N ASP A 548 41.79 1.47 -2.54
CA ASP A 548 42.86 0.55 -2.89
C ASP A 548 43.73 1.09 -4.07
N ARG A 549 43.11 1.74 -5.06
CA ARG A 549 43.82 2.36 -6.19
C ARG A 549 44.64 3.55 -5.74
N LEU A 550 44.11 4.40 -4.87
CA LEU A 550 44.87 5.55 -4.31
C LEU A 550 46.05 5.08 -3.47
N ASP A 551 45.86 4.06 -2.64
CA ASP A 551 46.94 3.45 -1.86
C ASP A 551 48.04 2.88 -2.77
N ALA A 552 47.67 2.18 -3.84
CA ALA A 552 48.63 1.64 -4.82
C ALA A 552 49.40 2.73 -5.57
N ALA A 553 48.78 3.88 -5.83
CA ALA A 553 49.39 5.04 -6.46
C ALA A 553 50.17 5.92 -5.48
N GLY A 554 50.05 5.67 -4.16
CA GLY A 554 50.70 6.48 -3.12
C GLY A 554 50.10 7.89 -2.98
N ILE A 555 48.85 8.06 -3.35
CA ILE A 555 48.11 9.33 -3.29
C ILE A 555 47.39 9.45 -1.93
N ASP A 556 47.67 10.56 -1.24
CA ASP A 556 46.92 10.89 -0.01
C ASP A 556 45.50 11.35 -0.37
N PRO A 557 44.45 10.61 0.05
CA PRO A 557 43.06 10.98 -0.22
C PRO A 557 42.68 12.38 0.27
N ALA A 558 43.35 12.90 1.28
CA ALA A 558 43.11 14.25 1.81
C ALA A 558 43.47 15.36 0.81
N THR A 559 44.26 15.06 -0.26
CA THR A 559 44.58 16.00 -1.32
C THR A 559 43.55 16.14 -2.41
N ILE A 560 42.48 15.32 -2.37
CA ILE A 560 41.38 15.35 -3.34
C ILE A 560 40.19 16.10 -2.72
N GLU A 561 39.80 17.22 -3.32
CA GLU A 561 38.67 18.03 -2.85
C GLU A 561 37.36 17.23 -2.99
N GLY A 562 36.55 17.19 -1.92
CA GLY A 562 35.28 16.45 -1.88
C GLY A 562 35.41 14.95 -1.57
N TYR A 563 36.62 14.37 -1.47
CA TYR A 563 36.83 12.95 -1.20
C TYR A 563 36.08 12.47 0.07
N GLY A 564 36.02 13.27 1.11
CA GLY A 564 35.38 12.94 2.39
C GLY A 564 33.82 12.94 2.36
N VAL A 565 33.23 13.50 1.31
CA VAL A 565 31.77 13.61 1.16
C VAL A 565 31.25 12.35 0.46
N GLY A 566 30.63 11.44 1.24
CA GLY A 566 30.13 10.16 0.72
C GLY A 566 28.65 10.21 0.32
N LEU A 567 28.35 10.03 -0.96
CA LEU A 567 27.00 9.88 -1.50
C LEU A 567 26.58 8.40 -1.45
N ARG A 568 25.30 8.11 -1.29
CA ARG A 568 24.84 6.73 -1.06
C ARG A 568 24.47 5.96 -2.34
N GLY A 569 23.83 6.61 -3.30
CA GLY A 569 23.39 5.96 -4.54
C GLY A 569 24.52 5.86 -5.56
N HIS A 570 24.62 4.75 -6.29
CA HIS A 570 25.64 4.55 -7.34
C HIS A 570 25.63 5.63 -8.42
N GLU A 571 24.50 6.27 -8.65
CA GLU A 571 24.30 7.33 -9.64
C GLU A 571 24.55 8.73 -9.09
N SER A 572 24.47 8.91 -7.77
CA SER A 572 24.52 10.23 -7.14
C SER A 572 25.77 11.04 -7.48
N PRO A 573 26.99 10.47 -7.55
CA PRO A 573 28.18 11.21 -7.98
C PRO A 573 28.09 11.70 -9.43
N ALA A 574 27.61 10.86 -10.35
CA ALA A 574 27.46 11.22 -11.75
C ALA A 574 26.42 12.35 -11.94
N ARG A 575 25.37 12.37 -11.13
CA ARG A 575 24.38 13.47 -11.14
C ARG A 575 24.96 14.79 -10.67
N ARG A 576 25.90 14.78 -9.70
CA ARG A 576 26.64 15.99 -9.32
C ARG A 576 27.49 16.54 -10.45
N VAL A 577 28.05 15.66 -11.28
CA VAL A 577 28.73 16.08 -12.51
C VAL A 577 27.76 16.65 -13.53
N LEU A 578 26.60 16.03 -13.71
CA LEU A 578 25.58 16.48 -14.64
C LEU A 578 25.04 17.88 -14.28
N THR A 579 24.91 18.19 -12.99
CA THR A 579 24.45 19.52 -12.50
C THR A 579 25.57 20.55 -12.44
N GLY A 580 26.84 20.17 -12.66
CA GLY A 580 27.99 21.07 -12.57
C GLY A 580 28.53 21.28 -11.15
N ASP A 581 28.03 20.53 -10.16
CA ASP A 581 28.49 20.60 -8.76
C ASP A 581 29.78 19.81 -8.51
N ALA A 582 30.21 19.02 -9.47
CA ALA A 582 31.46 18.28 -9.43
C ALA A 582 32.14 18.22 -10.83
N ALA A 583 33.45 18.26 -10.85
CA ALA A 583 34.25 18.08 -12.06
C ALA A 583 34.36 16.60 -12.46
N ALA A 584 34.34 15.70 -11.47
CA ALA A 584 34.34 14.26 -11.67
C ALA A 584 33.54 13.54 -10.56
N GLY A 585 32.97 12.38 -10.88
CA GLY A 585 32.24 11.56 -9.93
C GLY A 585 32.62 10.09 -10.04
N LEU A 586 32.86 9.42 -8.90
CA LEU A 586 33.05 7.97 -8.87
C LEU A 586 31.80 7.25 -9.38
N GLY A 587 31.92 6.38 -10.37
CA GLY A 587 30.74 5.76 -10.97
C GLY A 587 31.00 4.57 -11.87
N LEU A 588 29.92 4.16 -12.53
CA LEU A 588 29.88 3.04 -13.46
C LEU A 588 29.75 3.55 -14.89
N ARG A 589 30.27 2.80 -15.88
CA ARG A 589 30.07 3.11 -17.31
C ARG A 589 28.59 3.21 -17.63
N ALA A 590 27.77 2.23 -17.21
CA ALA A 590 26.34 2.22 -17.43
C ALA A 590 25.66 3.53 -16.99
N THR A 591 26.06 4.06 -15.84
CA THR A 591 25.51 5.32 -15.32
C THR A 591 25.94 6.53 -16.13
N ALA A 592 27.23 6.62 -16.49
CA ALA A 592 27.76 7.74 -17.27
C ALA A 592 27.08 7.80 -18.66
N GLU A 593 26.99 6.67 -19.36
CA GLU A 593 26.35 6.61 -20.68
C GLU A 593 24.84 6.94 -20.61
N ARG A 594 24.12 6.45 -19.59
CA ARG A 594 22.69 6.76 -19.41
C ARG A 594 22.42 8.25 -19.15
N LEU A 595 23.38 8.95 -18.57
CA LEU A 595 23.30 10.39 -18.28
C LEU A 595 23.99 11.26 -19.34
N ASP A 596 24.39 10.69 -20.48
CA ASP A 596 25.12 11.37 -21.56
C ASP A 596 26.40 12.08 -21.07
N LEU A 597 27.09 11.50 -20.09
CA LEU A 597 28.37 11.95 -19.54
C LEU A 597 29.55 11.23 -20.20
N GLY A 598 30.72 11.85 -20.12
CA GLY A 598 32.01 11.19 -20.42
C GLY A 598 32.36 10.17 -19.35
N PHE A 599 33.18 9.18 -19.70
CA PHE A 599 33.64 8.15 -18.78
C PHE A 599 35.12 7.87 -18.91
N VAL A 600 35.82 7.90 -17.79
CA VAL A 600 37.25 7.55 -17.68
C VAL A 600 37.35 6.19 -16.97
N PRO A 601 37.65 5.08 -17.68
CA PRO A 601 37.63 3.75 -17.10
C PRO A 601 38.87 3.51 -16.18
N PHE A 602 38.63 2.87 -15.03
CA PHE A 602 39.69 2.41 -14.13
C PHE A 602 39.89 0.89 -14.18
N GLY A 603 38.95 0.16 -14.69
CA GLY A 603 38.96 -1.29 -14.82
C GLY A 603 37.63 -1.92 -14.59
N THR A 604 37.63 -3.22 -14.33
CA THR A 604 36.44 -3.99 -13.96
C THR A 604 36.43 -4.31 -12.48
N GLN A 605 35.26 -4.52 -11.92
CA GLN A 605 35.04 -4.94 -10.55
C GLN A 605 34.03 -6.08 -10.51
N ARG A 606 34.40 -7.17 -9.84
CA ARG A 606 33.53 -8.32 -9.66
C ARG A 606 32.45 -8.03 -8.62
N VAL A 607 31.22 -8.32 -8.96
CA VAL A 607 30.06 -8.30 -8.07
C VAL A 607 29.56 -9.74 -7.89
N ARG A 608 29.23 -10.11 -6.66
CA ARG A 608 28.84 -11.47 -6.28
C ARG A 608 27.53 -11.45 -5.51
N LEU A 609 26.69 -12.44 -5.76
CA LEU A 609 25.57 -12.81 -4.92
C LEU A 609 26.00 -13.92 -3.97
N ILE A 610 26.11 -13.62 -2.69
CA ILE A 610 26.53 -14.55 -1.64
C ILE A 610 25.31 -14.98 -0.86
N GLY A 611 24.96 -16.26 -0.93
CA GLY A 611 23.84 -16.85 -0.21
C GLY A 611 24.10 -16.96 1.28
N ASN A 612 23.05 -16.81 2.08
CA ASN A 612 23.10 -17.04 3.51
C ASN A 612 23.26 -18.55 3.78
N PRO A 613 24.33 -18.99 4.49
CA PRO A 613 24.56 -20.40 4.76
C PRO A 613 23.47 -21.01 5.67
N ASP A 614 22.90 -20.19 6.57
CA ASP A 614 21.89 -20.63 7.53
C ASP A 614 20.46 -20.62 6.95
N ARG A 615 20.31 -20.09 5.70
CA ARG A 615 19.04 -19.98 4.97
C ARG A 615 19.12 -20.70 3.64
N SER A 616 19.12 -22.02 3.67
CA SER A 616 19.34 -22.84 2.48
C SER A 616 18.06 -23.50 1.95
N ASP A 617 16.92 -22.80 1.93
CA ASP A 617 15.71 -23.38 1.36
C ASP A 617 15.80 -23.57 -0.16
N ALA A 618 15.26 -24.72 -0.58
CA ALA A 618 15.26 -25.14 -1.97
C ALA A 618 14.42 -24.23 -2.89
N ALA A 619 13.33 -23.62 -2.41
CA ALA A 619 12.43 -22.83 -3.24
C ALA A 619 13.02 -21.46 -3.63
N GLY A 620 13.52 -20.69 -2.68
CA GLY A 620 14.15 -19.40 -2.94
C GLY A 620 15.44 -19.52 -3.74
N ARG A 621 16.26 -20.56 -3.46
CA ARG A 621 17.44 -20.90 -4.27
C ARG A 621 17.09 -21.34 -5.67
N SER A 622 16.04 -22.14 -5.84
CA SER A 622 15.60 -22.61 -7.16
C SER A 622 15.11 -21.45 -8.03
N ALA A 623 14.35 -20.51 -7.45
CA ALA A 623 13.91 -19.30 -8.15
C ALA A 623 15.10 -18.43 -8.56
N LEU A 624 16.04 -18.20 -7.63
CA LEU A 624 17.24 -17.41 -7.90
C LEU A 624 18.14 -18.12 -8.94
N GLN A 625 18.30 -19.45 -8.85
CA GLN A 625 19.06 -20.23 -9.83
C GLN A 625 18.46 -20.09 -11.23
N GLY A 626 17.15 -20.20 -11.38
CA GLY A 626 16.48 -20.02 -12.67
C GLY A 626 16.66 -18.63 -13.28
N VAL A 627 16.83 -17.59 -12.44
CA VAL A 627 17.14 -16.22 -12.88
C VAL A 627 18.63 -16.11 -13.22
N THR A 628 19.53 -16.69 -12.41
CA THR A 628 20.98 -16.63 -12.65
C THR A 628 21.43 -17.40 -13.89
N ASP A 629 20.70 -18.44 -14.29
CA ASP A 629 20.92 -19.13 -15.58
C ASP A 629 20.68 -18.20 -16.79
N ARG A 630 19.94 -17.12 -16.60
CA ARG A 630 19.66 -16.08 -17.61
C ARG A 630 20.50 -14.80 -17.41
N LEU A 631 21.48 -14.83 -16.53
CA LEU A 631 22.30 -13.67 -16.20
C LEU A 631 22.91 -12.95 -17.43
N PRO A 632 23.46 -13.65 -18.46
CA PRO A 632 23.95 -12.98 -19.66
C PRO A 632 22.88 -12.17 -20.40
N GLU A 633 21.63 -12.65 -20.43
CA GLU A 633 20.50 -11.95 -21.06
C GLU A 633 20.10 -10.71 -20.25
N LEU A 634 20.05 -10.83 -18.94
CA LEU A 634 19.69 -9.74 -18.04
C LEU A 634 20.71 -8.59 -18.07
N LEU A 635 21.99 -8.92 -18.18
CA LEU A 635 23.08 -7.95 -18.22
C LEU A 635 23.32 -7.35 -19.60
N ALA A 636 22.86 -7.99 -20.68
CA ALA A 636 23.14 -7.56 -22.06
C ALA A 636 22.70 -6.12 -22.40
N SER A 637 21.70 -5.60 -21.69
CA SER A 637 21.23 -4.21 -21.85
C SER A 637 21.97 -3.20 -20.97
N ILE A 638 22.87 -3.63 -20.08
CA ILE A 638 23.58 -2.77 -19.13
C ILE A 638 25.02 -2.60 -19.62
N SER A 639 25.35 -1.40 -20.05
CA SER A 639 26.66 -1.10 -20.62
C SER A 639 27.80 -1.34 -19.61
N GLY A 640 28.88 -2.03 -20.04
CA GLY A 640 30.01 -2.35 -19.19
C GLY A 640 29.75 -3.46 -18.17
N TYR A 641 28.72 -4.31 -18.39
CA TYR A 641 28.44 -5.49 -17.56
C TYR A 641 28.62 -6.79 -18.35
N GLU A 642 29.25 -7.77 -17.74
CA GLU A 642 29.46 -9.11 -18.31
C GLU A 642 29.25 -10.18 -17.23
N ALA A 643 28.56 -11.27 -17.59
CA ALA A 643 28.43 -12.42 -16.68
C ALA A 643 29.82 -13.06 -16.47
N ALA A 644 30.16 -13.39 -15.22
CA ALA A 644 31.48 -13.93 -14.83
C ALA A 644 31.48 -15.47 -14.82
#